data_b146aa58057024f563ecef328789347d
#
_entry.id   b146aa58057024f563ecef328789347d
#
_cell.length_a   1.000
_cell.length_b   1.000
_cell.length_c   1.000
_cell.angle_alpha   90.00
_cell.angle_beta   90.00
_cell.angle_gamma   90.00
#
_symmetry.space_group_name_H-M   'P 1'
#
loop_
_entity.id
_entity.type
_entity.pdbx_description
1 polymer ?
#
loop_
_entity_poly.entity_id
_entity_poly.type
_entity_poly.pdbx_seq_one_letter_code
_entity_poly.pdbx_strand_id
1 'polypeptide(L)'
;MGGTNRELINWILPYLPIGAELEYRDQQATLQYMDIDRDGLPEIFGVYRLNTKPYLFVLKNYYGQLIYYYPIPPEMKKKAVQALYDYRETRAVYLFPFVRKVIGGNKWGYMDAKGKMVLPENFDRADDFQENGLAIVGLMDKSGVINDNGYFIVKPIYDTIDPFSEGRAVVNDLRGFKVIDESGKEITEKAYSIIVGEYKEGRVRAVKLDEHGQYLYGYLNKRGKEVIPIIYETASDFVQGKVVVKTKEGRFQLINLTGTVIQTYSFPYVGNYGEGLLPFKKSNEGKLGYINEQGKIVIEPQFSNGEAFIDGRAIVSLTENNNDRYGVIDRTGHFVIKPNYNQILYLDEGRFAIGKEINPKQPCMRSIYALADSGGQILTGFIFTVINKFQDGLASVSDDQHTYFIDKHGKRNEHLPMVSGSGWLRFEKTLIKGHIDDRLLYFNRTGDLLWKQATILPLNNQYSVVEHKYKPNKDYLVYYPQIEGMENPERVNRALKELAGVKPVSAHAQLESNYTGDYEIPFYKKNLLVIKMTGYDYPFCAAHGMPVERYAHMNLKTGSMYQLKDLFKPGSSYVKIISDRIGDQIKNNEKYASYLFPEEYHGIKADQPFFISEAGLNIYFLPYEIAAFAAGFPTFTIPFDDLTDIINTNSEFWNSFH
;
A
#
# COMPACT_ATOMS: atom_id res chain seq x y z
N MET A 1 32.32 19.28 19.84
CA MET A 1 32.95 18.71 18.63
C MET A 1 32.16 17.47 18.27
N GLY A 2 31.27 17.54 17.26
CA GLY A 2 30.49 16.38 16.80
C GLY A 2 31.29 15.60 15.79
N GLY A 3 32.16 14.70 16.24
CA GLY A 3 32.74 13.71 15.34
C GLY A 3 31.66 12.77 14.81
N THR A 4 31.76 12.35 13.57
CA THR A 4 30.84 11.37 12.99
C THR A 4 30.94 10.06 13.77
N ASN A 5 29.85 9.30 13.87
CA ASN A 5 29.82 8.00 14.55
C ASN A 5 30.96 7.06 14.07
N ARG A 6 31.39 7.22 12.81
CA ARG A 6 32.49 6.48 12.21
C ARG A 6 33.88 6.83 12.79
N GLU A 7 34.13 8.10 13.10
CA GLU A 7 35.40 8.52 13.75
C GLU A 7 35.46 7.98 15.16
N LEU A 8 34.36 8.03 15.90
CA LEU A 8 34.23 7.47 17.24
C LEU A 8 34.45 5.95 17.23
N ILE A 9 33.87 5.23 16.27
CA ILE A 9 34.07 3.78 16.11
C ILE A 9 35.52 3.46 15.86
N ASN A 10 36.19 4.13 14.92
CA ASN A 10 37.57 3.89 14.60
C ASN A 10 38.50 4.16 15.79
N TRP A 11 38.15 5.11 16.66
CA TRP A 11 38.90 5.43 17.82
C TRP A 11 38.82 4.36 18.93
N ILE A 12 37.67 3.72 19.10
CA ILE A 12 37.44 2.74 20.17
C ILE A 12 37.74 1.29 19.78
N LEU A 13 37.70 0.94 18.49
CA LEU A 13 37.91 -0.45 18.02
C LEU A 13 39.20 -1.09 18.59
N PRO A 14 40.35 -0.38 18.67
CA PRO A 14 41.57 -0.95 19.22
C PRO A 14 41.49 -1.30 20.72
N TYR A 15 40.52 -0.75 21.44
CA TYR A 15 40.32 -0.97 22.87
C TYR A 15 39.34 -2.09 23.19
N LEU A 16 38.62 -2.62 22.18
CA LEU A 16 37.70 -3.73 22.40
C LEU A 16 38.45 -5.08 22.40
N PRO A 17 37.95 -6.08 23.13
CA PRO A 17 38.56 -7.42 23.14
C PRO A 17 38.62 -8.02 21.71
N ILE A 18 39.64 -8.83 21.44
CA ILE A 18 39.78 -9.52 20.16
C ILE A 18 38.55 -10.40 19.93
N GLY A 19 37.94 -10.25 18.77
CA GLY A 19 36.68 -10.95 18.39
C GLY A 19 35.39 -10.30 18.93
N ALA A 20 35.53 -9.13 19.59
CA ALA A 20 34.35 -8.34 19.97
C ALA A 20 33.75 -7.61 18.75
N GLU A 21 32.44 -7.67 18.61
CA GLU A 21 31.69 -6.93 17.64
C GLU A 21 30.87 -5.87 18.37
N LEU A 22 30.95 -4.60 17.92
CA LEU A 22 30.07 -3.56 18.46
C LEU A 22 28.61 -3.94 18.20
N GLU A 23 27.75 -3.70 19.16
CA GLU A 23 26.32 -3.83 18.93
C GLU A 23 25.86 -2.66 18.06
N TYR A 24 25.32 -3.00 16.89
CA TYR A 24 24.72 -2.04 15.98
C TYR A 24 23.22 -2.10 16.12
N ARG A 25 22.60 -0.94 16.16
CA ARG A 25 21.16 -0.77 15.96
C ARG A 25 21.00 0.28 14.89
N ASP A 26 20.15 -0.01 13.93
CA ASP A 26 19.90 0.88 12.78
C ASP A 26 21.20 1.30 12.07
N GLN A 27 22.14 0.35 11.91
CA GLN A 27 23.47 0.55 11.32
C GLN A 27 24.37 1.57 12.06
N GLN A 28 23.96 2.04 13.22
CA GLN A 28 24.79 2.84 14.09
C GLN A 28 25.26 2.00 15.28
N ALA A 29 26.54 2.10 15.59
CA ALA A 29 27.04 1.50 16.82
C ALA A 29 26.32 2.13 18.02
N THR A 30 25.93 1.30 19.00
CA THR A 30 25.33 1.77 20.26
C THR A 30 26.40 2.42 21.11
N LEU A 31 26.83 3.62 20.72
CA LEU A 31 27.87 4.39 21.36
C LEU A 31 27.35 5.72 21.88
N GLN A 32 27.78 6.11 23.08
CA GLN A 32 27.52 7.41 23.65
C GLN A 32 28.82 8.07 24.07
N TYR A 33 28.89 9.38 23.95
CA TYR A 33 30.01 10.21 24.38
C TYR A 33 29.47 11.29 25.31
N MET A 34 29.68 11.12 26.62
CA MET A 34 29.09 11.97 27.64
C MET A 34 29.89 11.91 28.92
N ASP A 35 30.05 13.02 29.60
CA ASP A 35 30.59 13.10 30.95
C ASP A 35 29.58 12.55 31.97
N ILE A 36 29.68 11.24 32.28
CA ILE A 36 28.73 10.53 33.14
C ILE A 36 29.01 10.79 34.63
N ASP A 37 30.30 10.90 35.02
CA ASP A 37 30.71 11.10 36.42
C ASP A 37 30.83 12.57 36.79
N ARG A 38 30.69 13.50 35.81
CA ARG A 38 30.75 14.97 35.97
C ARG A 38 32.12 15.48 36.45
N ASP A 39 33.18 14.83 36.02
CA ASP A 39 34.55 15.29 36.32
C ASP A 39 35.15 16.20 35.23
N GLY A 40 34.37 16.51 34.19
CA GLY A 40 34.77 17.36 33.08
C GLY A 40 35.45 16.62 31.93
N LEU A 41 35.65 15.31 32.04
CA LEU A 41 36.23 14.46 31.00
C LEU A 41 35.18 13.46 30.51
N PRO A 42 34.72 13.53 29.25
CA PRO A 42 33.67 12.66 28.80
C PRO A 42 34.12 11.21 28.62
N GLU A 43 33.22 10.29 28.98
CA GLU A 43 33.32 8.86 28.72
C GLU A 43 32.72 8.48 27.37
N ILE A 44 33.32 7.43 26.77
CA ILE A 44 32.70 6.69 25.66
C ILE A 44 32.19 5.37 26.23
N PHE A 45 30.93 5.12 26.08
CA PHE A 45 30.32 3.87 26.52
C PHE A 45 29.37 3.29 25.46
N GLY A 46 29.21 1.99 25.50
CA GLY A 46 28.41 1.26 24.54
C GLY A 46 28.32 -0.22 24.86
N VAL A 47 27.77 -0.97 23.94
CA VAL A 47 27.64 -2.42 24.07
C VAL A 47 28.40 -3.10 22.92
N TYR A 48 29.23 -4.10 23.29
CA TYR A 48 29.77 -5.03 22.31
C TYR A 48 29.31 -6.45 22.59
N ARG A 49 29.37 -7.31 21.60
CA ARG A 49 29.07 -8.75 21.68
C ARG A 49 30.37 -9.54 21.57
N LEU A 50 30.54 -10.49 22.47
CA LEU A 50 31.59 -11.49 22.39
C LEU A 50 30.96 -12.86 22.58
N ASN A 51 31.13 -13.75 21.61
CA ASN A 51 30.47 -15.06 21.62
C ASN A 51 28.93 -14.96 21.84
N THR A 52 28.26 -14.04 21.13
CA THR A 52 26.81 -13.75 21.21
C THR A 52 26.33 -13.09 22.52
N LYS A 53 27.17 -12.97 23.56
CA LYS A 53 26.79 -12.31 24.82
C LYS A 53 27.08 -10.81 24.75
N PRO A 54 26.13 -9.96 25.16
CA PRO A 54 26.34 -8.52 25.21
C PRO A 54 27.12 -8.10 26.47
N TYR A 55 28.05 -7.18 26.29
CA TYR A 55 28.87 -6.58 27.36
C TYR A 55 28.84 -5.07 27.26
N LEU A 56 28.55 -4.39 28.39
CA LEU A 56 28.70 -2.95 28.51
C LEU A 56 30.19 -2.62 28.69
N PHE A 57 30.69 -1.64 27.96
CA PHE A 57 31.99 -1.05 28.20
C PHE A 57 31.87 0.44 28.51
N VAL A 58 32.81 0.96 29.24
CA VAL A 58 33.02 2.38 29.51
C VAL A 58 34.50 2.69 29.36
N LEU A 59 34.84 3.62 28.48
CA LEU A 59 36.18 4.11 28.24
C LEU A 59 36.25 5.58 28.66
N LYS A 60 37.14 5.94 29.54
CA LYS A 60 37.37 7.32 29.92
C LYS A 60 38.41 7.96 29.02
N ASN A 61 38.15 9.16 28.56
CA ASN A 61 39.07 9.91 27.73
C ASN A 61 39.92 10.82 28.59
N TYR A 62 41.16 10.42 28.81
CA TYR A 62 42.16 11.25 29.45
C TYR A 62 43.03 11.94 28.40
N TYR A 63 42.67 13.20 28.04
CA TYR A 63 43.46 14.05 27.13
C TYR A 63 43.85 13.36 25.80
N GLY A 64 42.92 12.57 25.23
CA GLY A 64 43.13 11.85 23.97
C GLY A 64 43.56 10.39 24.12
N GLN A 65 43.81 9.89 25.33
CA GLN A 65 43.99 8.46 25.59
C GLN A 65 42.72 7.86 26.19
N LEU A 66 42.24 6.75 25.61
CA LEU A 66 41.13 5.99 26.17
C LEU A 66 41.60 4.94 27.15
N ILE A 67 41.03 4.93 28.33
CA ILE A 67 41.34 3.97 29.40
C ILE A 67 40.06 3.24 29.80
N TYR A 68 40.13 1.90 29.90
CA TYR A 68 39.02 1.11 30.41
C TYR A 68 38.69 1.49 31.85
N TYR A 69 37.43 1.79 32.09
CA TYR A 69 36.89 1.97 33.42
C TYR A 69 36.52 0.58 33.98
N TYR A 70 37.46 -0.06 34.67
CA TYR A 70 37.23 -1.40 35.22
C TYR A 70 37.76 -1.52 36.64
N PRO A 71 36.96 -2.04 37.61
CA PRO A 71 35.53 -2.38 37.46
C PRO A 71 34.67 -1.12 37.30
N ILE A 72 33.63 -1.20 36.47
CA ILE A 72 32.71 -0.08 36.29
C ILE A 72 31.94 0.12 37.60
N PRO A 73 32.01 1.30 38.24
CA PRO A 73 31.26 1.57 39.46
C PRO A 73 29.74 1.36 39.26
N PRO A 74 29.01 0.79 40.26
CA PRO A 74 27.58 0.52 40.11
C PRO A 74 26.75 1.73 39.69
N GLU A 75 27.05 2.91 40.23
CA GLU A 75 26.36 4.16 39.87
C GLU A 75 26.64 4.59 38.43
N MET A 76 27.86 4.46 37.95
CA MET A 76 28.26 4.76 36.59
C MET A 76 27.63 3.74 35.63
N LYS A 77 27.61 2.45 36.00
CA LYS A 77 26.90 1.41 35.21
C LYS A 77 25.41 1.74 35.06
N LYS A 78 24.76 2.16 36.15
CA LYS A 78 23.35 2.55 36.14
C LYS A 78 23.11 3.77 35.24
N LYS A 79 23.95 4.79 35.33
CA LYS A 79 23.86 6.00 34.49
C LYS A 79 24.14 5.70 33.02
N ALA A 80 25.16 4.88 32.70
CA ALA A 80 25.46 4.47 31.34
C ALA A 80 24.31 3.66 30.72
N VAL A 81 23.75 2.70 31.46
CA VAL A 81 22.58 1.94 31.04
C VAL A 81 21.38 2.88 30.87
N GLN A 82 21.14 3.81 31.78
CA GLN A 82 20.04 4.77 31.67
C GLN A 82 20.24 5.69 30.47
N ALA A 83 21.43 6.23 30.23
CA ALA A 83 21.72 7.06 29.07
C ALA A 83 21.58 6.31 27.75
N LEU A 84 21.95 5.03 27.69
CA LEU A 84 21.69 4.15 26.54
C LEU A 84 20.18 3.88 26.37
N TYR A 85 19.41 3.84 27.47
CA TYR A 85 17.96 3.72 27.46
C TYR A 85 17.29 5.02 27.03
N ASP A 86 17.69 6.16 27.60
CA ASP A 86 17.18 7.49 27.26
C ASP A 86 17.51 7.85 25.81
N TYR A 87 18.67 7.42 25.31
CA TYR A 87 19.02 7.52 23.90
C TYR A 87 18.08 6.70 23.00
N ARG A 88 17.55 5.57 23.51
CA ARG A 88 16.53 4.80 22.82
C ARG A 88 15.18 5.53 22.76
N GLU A 89 14.75 6.13 23.90
CA GLU A 89 13.45 6.82 23.98
C GLU A 89 13.45 8.18 23.27
N THR A 90 14.57 8.92 23.36
CA THR A 90 14.69 10.24 22.70
C THR A 90 14.93 10.15 21.20
N ARG A 91 15.30 8.98 20.64
CA ARG A 91 15.51 8.75 19.21
C ARG A 91 14.50 7.83 18.53
N ALA A 92 13.44 7.44 19.17
CA ALA A 92 12.26 7.01 18.44
C ALA A 92 11.63 8.24 17.75
N VAL A 93 12.37 8.84 16.82
CA VAL A 93 11.79 9.82 15.89
C VAL A 93 10.90 9.01 14.97
N TYR A 94 9.65 8.83 15.36
CA TYR A 94 8.67 8.24 14.46
C TYR A 94 8.54 9.14 13.26
N LEU A 95 8.85 8.59 12.10
CA LEU A 95 8.68 9.27 10.82
C LEU A 95 7.39 8.82 10.17
N PHE A 96 6.71 9.78 9.58
CA PHE A 96 5.41 9.60 8.95
C PHE A 96 5.50 9.99 7.48
N PRO A 97 5.10 9.13 6.53
CA PRO A 97 5.14 9.46 5.12
C PRO A 97 4.17 10.58 4.79
N PHE A 98 4.61 11.52 3.99
CA PHE A 98 3.76 12.55 3.41
C PHE A 98 3.95 12.61 1.91
N VAL A 99 2.96 13.11 1.19
CA VAL A 99 2.95 13.24 -0.26
C VAL A 99 2.74 14.68 -0.69
N ARG A 100 3.44 15.09 -1.74
CA ARG A 100 3.25 16.39 -2.38
C ARG A 100 3.13 16.21 -3.89
N LYS A 101 2.15 16.90 -4.48
CA LYS A 101 2.13 17.07 -5.94
C LYS A 101 3.26 18.01 -6.33
N VAL A 102 4.06 17.59 -7.30
CA VAL A 102 5.15 18.37 -7.89
C VAL A 102 5.10 18.27 -9.40
N ILE A 103 5.90 19.08 -10.11
CA ILE A 103 6.11 18.87 -11.53
C ILE A 103 6.80 17.51 -11.73
N GLY A 104 6.24 16.66 -12.56
CA GLY A 104 6.68 15.27 -12.75
C GLY A 104 5.85 14.23 -11.96
N GLY A 105 4.80 14.65 -11.21
CA GLY A 105 3.89 13.74 -10.52
C GLY A 105 3.83 13.91 -9.00
N ASN A 106 3.53 12.85 -8.30
CA ASN A 106 3.50 12.85 -6.83
C ASN A 106 4.86 12.40 -6.27
N LYS A 107 5.37 13.11 -5.28
CA LYS A 107 6.59 12.71 -4.57
C LYS A 107 6.34 12.59 -3.08
N TRP A 108 6.98 11.60 -2.49
CA TRP A 108 6.85 11.25 -1.09
C TRP A 108 8.11 11.57 -0.32
N GLY A 109 7.94 11.99 0.92
CA GLY A 109 8.97 12.21 1.90
C GLY A 109 8.51 11.76 3.28
N TYR A 110 9.28 12.09 4.32
CA TYR A 110 8.90 11.76 5.69
C TYR A 110 9.04 12.98 6.60
N MET A 111 8.09 13.12 7.49
CA MET A 111 8.04 14.16 8.53
C MET A 111 8.06 13.53 9.94
N ASP A 112 8.45 14.32 10.92
CA ASP A 112 8.36 13.95 12.32
C ASP A 112 6.94 14.11 12.89
N ALA A 113 6.75 13.73 14.15
CA ALA A 113 5.47 13.84 14.86
C ALA A 113 4.96 15.28 15.08
N LYS A 114 5.75 16.29 14.73
CA LYS A 114 5.36 17.70 14.76
C LYS A 114 5.00 18.25 13.38
N GLY A 115 5.02 17.40 12.35
CA GLY A 115 4.78 17.78 10.96
C GLY A 115 5.96 18.44 10.26
N LYS A 116 7.16 18.44 10.89
CA LYS A 116 8.38 18.97 10.27
C LYS A 116 9.00 17.93 9.33
N MET A 117 9.27 18.33 8.09
CA MET A 117 9.97 17.50 7.11
C MET A 117 11.36 17.09 7.62
N VAL A 118 11.63 15.78 7.58
CA VAL A 118 12.91 15.15 7.97
C VAL A 118 13.58 14.57 6.75
N LEU A 119 12.87 13.77 5.95
CA LEU A 119 13.36 13.28 4.67
C LEU A 119 12.57 13.98 3.54
N PRO A 120 13.28 14.63 2.59
CA PRO A 120 12.62 15.37 1.52
C PRO A 120 11.83 14.46 0.59
N GLU A 121 10.93 15.06 -0.17
CA GLU A 121 10.05 14.39 -1.14
C GLU A 121 10.79 13.91 -2.40
N ASN A 122 11.54 12.83 -2.27
CA ASN A 122 12.36 12.25 -3.35
C ASN A 122 11.86 10.89 -3.82
N PHE A 123 10.92 10.27 -3.13
CA PHE A 123 10.42 8.95 -3.45
C PHE A 123 9.15 9.02 -4.30
N ASP A 124 8.94 8.02 -5.17
CA ASP A 124 7.70 7.86 -5.95
C ASP A 124 6.61 7.19 -5.12
N ARG A 125 7.01 6.40 -4.11
CA ARG A 125 6.15 5.77 -3.10
C ARG A 125 6.87 5.74 -1.76
N ALA A 126 6.13 5.86 -0.66
CA ALA A 126 6.65 5.68 0.69
C ALA A 126 5.61 5.03 1.59
N ASP A 127 5.96 3.91 2.20
CA ASP A 127 5.13 3.21 3.18
C ASP A 127 5.45 3.71 4.61
N ASP A 128 4.59 3.36 5.56
CA ASP A 128 4.83 3.68 6.98
C ASP A 128 6.07 2.94 7.51
N PHE A 129 6.81 3.56 8.41
CA PHE A 129 7.88 2.89 9.13
C PHE A 129 7.30 1.79 10.02
N GLN A 130 7.77 0.57 9.80
CA GLN A 130 7.39 -0.58 10.61
C GLN A 130 8.05 -0.53 12.00
N GLU A 131 7.69 -1.48 12.89
CA GLU A 131 8.22 -1.53 14.26
C GLU A 131 9.73 -1.79 14.31
N ASN A 132 10.30 -2.41 13.28
CA ASN A 132 11.73 -2.64 13.12
C ASN A 132 12.51 -1.40 12.67
N GLY A 133 11.86 -0.23 12.51
CA GLY A 133 12.49 1.01 12.06
C GLY A 133 12.79 1.08 10.57
N LEU A 134 12.21 0.20 9.77
CA LEU A 134 12.39 0.14 8.32
C LEU A 134 11.12 0.57 7.59
N ALA A 135 11.29 1.25 6.45
CA ALA A 135 10.20 1.61 5.55
C ALA A 135 10.52 1.19 4.11
N ILE A 136 9.50 0.71 3.42
CA ILE A 136 9.60 0.40 2.00
C ILE A 136 9.33 1.68 1.21
N VAL A 137 10.19 1.96 0.23
CA VAL A 137 10.07 3.12 -0.65
C VAL A 137 10.18 2.70 -2.11
N GLY A 138 9.48 3.42 -2.98
CA GLY A 138 9.58 3.25 -4.43
C GLY A 138 10.42 4.35 -5.07
N LEU A 139 11.25 3.99 -6.05
CA LEU A 139 12.01 4.92 -6.86
C LEU A 139 12.22 4.32 -8.26
N MET A 140 11.84 5.06 -9.32
CA MET A 140 11.96 4.61 -10.72
C MET A 140 11.40 3.19 -10.94
N ASP A 141 10.15 2.97 -10.53
CA ASP A 141 9.42 1.70 -10.63
C ASP A 141 10.05 0.51 -9.87
N LYS A 142 11.06 0.77 -9.04
CA LYS A 142 11.68 -0.24 -8.18
C LYS A 142 11.46 0.06 -6.71
N SER A 143 11.38 -0.99 -5.93
CA SER A 143 11.22 -0.93 -4.48
C SER A 143 12.56 -1.12 -3.77
N GLY A 144 12.77 -0.34 -2.72
CA GLY A 144 13.90 -0.43 -1.81
C GLY A 144 13.43 -0.32 -0.36
N VAL A 145 14.35 -0.45 0.57
CA VAL A 145 14.10 -0.31 2.01
C VAL A 145 15.03 0.74 2.59
N ILE A 146 14.50 1.66 3.35
CA ILE A 146 15.28 2.68 4.06
C ILE A 146 15.13 2.54 5.57
N ASN A 147 16.11 3.04 6.30
CA ASN A 147 16.00 3.28 7.75
C ASN A 147 15.49 4.71 8.03
N ASP A 148 15.30 5.04 9.31
CA ASP A 148 14.80 6.34 9.79
C ASP A 148 15.73 7.55 9.50
N ASN A 149 16.97 7.30 9.12
CA ASN A 149 17.89 8.33 8.63
C ASN A 149 17.83 8.52 7.10
N GLY A 150 16.99 7.75 6.41
CA GLY A 150 16.84 7.78 4.95
C GLY A 150 17.92 7.01 4.17
N TYR A 151 18.78 6.24 4.86
CA TYR A 151 19.77 5.39 4.19
C TYR A 151 19.13 4.11 3.67
N PHE A 152 19.48 3.74 2.43
CA PHE A 152 19.05 2.48 1.86
C PHE A 152 19.72 1.29 2.55
N ILE A 153 18.92 0.45 3.21
CA ILE A 153 19.28 -0.89 3.63
C ILE A 153 19.22 -1.85 2.44
N VAL A 154 18.18 -1.68 1.60
CA VAL A 154 18.03 -2.35 0.33
C VAL A 154 17.88 -1.27 -0.73
N LYS A 155 18.80 -1.22 -1.71
CA LYS A 155 18.68 -0.31 -2.84
C LYS A 155 17.40 -0.62 -3.64
N PRO A 156 16.82 0.34 -4.38
CA PRO A 156 15.62 0.12 -5.19
C PRO A 156 15.94 -0.73 -6.43
N ILE A 157 15.99 -2.04 -6.25
CA ILE A 157 16.33 -3.04 -7.28
C ILE A 157 15.22 -4.08 -7.49
N TYR A 158 14.32 -4.25 -6.54
CA TYR A 158 13.21 -5.18 -6.63
C TYR A 158 11.97 -4.56 -7.27
N ASP A 159 11.18 -5.35 -7.99
CA ASP A 159 9.88 -4.90 -8.50
C ASP A 159 8.91 -4.66 -7.34
N THR A 160 8.89 -5.59 -6.39
CA THR A 160 8.11 -5.48 -5.16
C THR A 160 8.90 -5.94 -3.95
N ILE A 161 8.61 -5.33 -2.81
CA ILE A 161 9.02 -5.77 -1.48
C ILE A 161 7.76 -5.76 -0.63
N ASP A 162 7.40 -6.89 -0.02
CA ASP A 162 6.30 -6.97 0.93
C ASP A 162 6.74 -6.45 2.31
N PRO A 163 5.80 -6.01 3.16
CA PRO A 163 6.12 -5.63 4.54
C PRO A 163 6.87 -6.73 5.29
N PHE A 164 7.81 -6.33 6.17
CA PHE A 164 8.49 -7.28 7.03
C PHE A 164 7.50 -7.91 8.02
N SER A 165 7.48 -9.21 8.06
CA SER A 165 6.75 -10.00 9.05
C SER A 165 7.70 -10.99 9.69
N GLU A 166 7.73 -11.03 11.03
CA GLU A 166 8.64 -11.87 11.81
C GLU A 166 10.13 -11.72 11.41
N GLY A 167 10.52 -10.51 11.00
CA GLY A 167 11.89 -10.18 10.59
C GLY A 167 12.26 -10.64 9.17
N ARG A 168 11.28 -10.91 8.31
CA ARG A 168 11.46 -11.35 6.92
C ARG A 168 10.53 -10.59 5.99
N ALA A 169 11.00 -10.33 4.77
CA ALA A 169 10.20 -9.74 3.70
C ALA A 169 10.31 -10.58 2.43
N VAL A 170 9.22 -10.73 1.73
CA VAL A 170 9.19 -11.33 0.39
C VAL A 170 9.55 -10.24 -0.62
N VAL A 171 10.42 -10.56 -1.55
CA VAL A 171 10.85 -9.68 -2.64
C VAL A 171 10.65 -10.36 -3.97
N ASN A 172 10.40 -9.58 -5.01
CA ASN A 172 10.26 -10.08 -6.37
C ASN A 172 11.14 -9.25 -7.32
N ASP A 173 11.80 -9.94 -8.24
CA ASP A 173 12.53 -9.36 -9.38
C ASP A 173 12.37 -10.27 -10.61
N LEU A 174 13.03 -9.95 -11.71
CA LEU A 174 12.99 -10.74 -12.96
C LEU A 174 13.37 -12.22 -12.78
N ARG A 175 14.06 -12.58 -11.70
CA ARG A 175 14.44 -13.97 -11.38
C ARG A 175 13.35 -14.74 -10.65
N GLY A 176 12.31 -14.04 -10.15
CA GLY A 176 11.21 -14.56 -9.36
C GLY A 176 11.23 -14.11 -7.90
N PHE A 177 10.50 -14.84 -7.06
CA PHE A 177 10.30 -14.48 -5.66
C PHE A 177 11.39 -15.04 -4.76
N LYS A 178 11.84 -14.24 -3.81
CA LYS A 178 12.84 -14.56 -2.79
C LYS A 178 12.45 -13.98 -1.45
N VAL A 179 13.21 -14.30 -0.42
CA VAL A 179 13.06 -13.75 0.93
C VAL A 179 14.35 -13.05 1.34
N ILE A 180 14.19 -11.87 1.93
CA ILE A 180 15.27 -11.12 2.56
C ILE A 180 15.06 -11.00 4.07
N ASP A 181 16.14 -10.79 4.80
CA ASP A 181 16.10 -10.37 6.20
C ASP A 181 16.14 -8.83 6.34
N GLU A 182 16.03 -8.33 7.56
CA GLU A 182 16.04 -6.89 7.86
C GLU A 182 17.35 -6.17 7.52
N SER A 183 18.43 -6.92 7.27
CA SER A 183 19.69 -6.36 6.74
C SER A 183 19.71 -6.26 5.22
N GLY A 184 18.66 -6.71 4.55
CA GLY A 184 18.57 -6.79 3.09
C GLY A 184 19.26 -8.01 2.47
N LYS A 185 19.74 -8.94 3.28
CA LYS A 185 20.39 -10.16 2.80
C LYS A 185 19.35 -11.13 2.28
N GLU A 186 19.53 -11.60 1.02
CA GLU A 186 18.76 -12.74 0.48
C GLU A 186 19.05 -13.99 1.31
N ILE A 187 18.01 -14.61 1.87
CA ILE A 187 18.11 -15.82 2.70
C ILE A 187 17.67 -17.09 1.99
N THR A 188 16.93 -16.98 0.89
CA THR A 188 16.57 -18.11 0.02
C THR A 188 17.73 -18.44 -0.90
N GLU A 189 18.07 -19.73 -1.04
CA GLU A 189 19.15 -20.21 -1.91
C GLU A 189 18.80 -20.12 -3.41
N LYS A 190 17.50 -20.10 -3.73
CA LYS A 190 16.94 -20.01 -5.09
C LYS A 190 15.73 -19.11 -5.13
N ALA A 191 15.36 -18.65 -6.31
CA ALA A 191 14.08 -18.01 -6.54
C ALA A 191 12.96 -19.06 -6.68
N TYR A 192 11.74 -18.66 -6.31
CA TYR A 192 10.52 -19.42 -6.42
C TYR A 192 9.59 -18.78 -7.47
N SER A 193 8.72 -19.58 -8.08
CA SER A 193 7.72 -19.05 -9.01
C SER A 193 6.85 -18.00 -8.33
N ILE A 194 6.40 -18.28 -7.11
CA ILE A 194 5.67 -17.35 -6.25
C ILE A 194 5.98 -17.70 -4.80
N ILE A 195 6.08 -16.67 -3.93
CA ILE A 195 5.97 -16.79 -2.48
C ILE A 195 4.74 -15.98 -2.09
N VAL A 196 3.79 -16.57 -1.35
CA VAL A 196 2.47 -15.97 -1.10
C VAL A 196 2.33 -15.60 0.37
N GLY A 197 1.96 -14.35 0.62
CA GLY A 197 1.63 -13.84 1.94
C GLY A 197 2.85 -13.49 2.79
N GLU A 198 2.59 -13.29 4.06
CA GLU A 198 3.55 -12.93 5.09
C GLU A 198 3.98 -14.15 5.89
N TYR A 199 5.12 -14.03 6.61
CA TYR A 199 5.49 -15.04 7.59
C TYR A 199 4.48 -15.06 8.74
N LYS A 200 3.94 -16.26 9.00
CA LYS A 200 3.07 -16.54 10.14
C LYS A 200 3.54 -17.80 10.83
N GLU A 201 3.72 -17.72 12.14
CA GLU A 201 4.22 -18.83 12.96
C GLU A 201 5.51 -19.46 12.39
N GLY A 202 6.40 -18.60 11.87
CA GLY A 202 7.69 -18.97 11.29
C GLY A 202 7.62 -19.63 9.92
N ARG A 203 6.50 -19.54 9.22
CA ARG A 203 6.27 -20.15 7.90
C ARG A 203 5.75 -19.14 6.89
N VAL A 204 6.17 -19.31 5.64
CA VAL A 204 5.59 -18.63 4.47
C VAL A 204 5.34 -19.64 3.37
N ARG A 205 4.26 -19.46 2.62
CA ARG A 205 3.91 -20.37 1.52
C ARG A 205 4.79 -20.12 0.31
N ALA A 206 5.41 -21.19 -0.21
CA ALA A 206 6.12 -21.15 -1.49
C ALA A 206 5.36 -21.99 -2.52
N VAL A 207 5.42 -21.55 -3.76
CA VAL A 207 4.66 -22.11 -4.88
C VAL A 207 5.61 -22.45 -6.01
N LYS A 208 5.37 -23.57 -6.66
CA LYS A 208 5.97 -23.94 -7.96
C LYS A 208 4.90 -24.41 -8.92
N LEU A 209 5.15 -24.28 -10.22
CA LEU A 209 4.37 -24.94 -11.25
C LEU A 209 4.89 -26.36 -11.43
N ASP A 210 3.98 -27.31 -11.58
CA ASP A 210 4.34 -28.68 -12.01
C ASP A 210 4.46 -28.75 -13.55
N GLU A 211 4.74 -29.93 -14.08
CA GLU A 211 4.88 -30.20 -15.51
C GLU A 211 3.61 -29.96 -16.34
N HIS A 212 2.45 -29.88 -15.68
CA HIS A 212 1.15 -29.58 -16.28
C HIS A 212 0.73 -28.11 -16.09
N GLY A 213 1.61 -27.26 -15.52
CA GLY A 213 1.31 -25.86 -15.23
C GLY A 213 0.38 -25.64 -14.03
N GLN A 214 0.19 -26.65 -13.16
CA GLN A 214 -0.62 -26.51 -11.96
C GLN A 214 0.22 -25.99 -10.79
N TYR A 215 -0.38 -25.11 -9.99
CA TYR A 215 0.27 -24.57 -8.79
C TYR A 215 0.33 -25.62 -7.69
N LEU A 216 1.52 -25.83 -7.15
CA LEU A 216 1.76 -26.63 -5.96
C LEU A 216 2.33 -25.78 -4.85
N TYR A 217 1.91 -26.06 -3.62
CA TYR A 217 2.22 -25.30 -2.41
C TYR A 217 3.06 -26.12 -1.44
N GLY A 218 3.91 -25.45 -0.71
CA GLY A 218 4.67 -25.93 0.43
C GLY A 218 5.10 -24.76 1.30
N TYR A 219 6.02 -24.97 2.24
CA TYR A 219 6.37 -23.91 3.19
C TYR A 219 7.87 -23.78 3.41
N LEU A 220 8.31 -22.54 3.45
CA LEU A 220 9.65 -22.15 3.88
C LEU A 220 9.65 -21.75 5.35
N ASN A 221 10.77 -21.99 6.01
CA ASN A 221 11.02 -21.46 7.35
C ASN A 221 11.70 -20.08 7.30
N LYS A 222 11.93 -19.46 8.46
CA LYS A 222 12.59 -18.14 8.58
C LYS A 222 14.08 -18.14 8.10
N ARG A 223 14.67 -19.31 7.79
CA ARG A 223 16.00 -19.43 7.20
C ARG A 223 15.93 -19.59 5.67
N GLY A 224 14.75 -19.41 5.06
CA GLY A 224 14.54 -19.56 3.62
C GLY A 224 14.57 -21.00 3.12
N LYS A 225 14.60 -22.01 4.02
CA LYS A 225 14.65 -23.43 3.66
C LYS A 225 13.25 -24.00 3.55
N GLU A 226 13.02 -24.81 2.53
CA GLU A 226 11.83 -25.63 2.37
C GLU A 226 11.79 -26.67 3.50
N VAL A 227 10.79 -26.56 4.40
CA VAL A 227 10.60 -27.46 5.53
C VAL A 227 9.35 -28.33 5.38
N ILE A 228 8.43 -27.89 4.54
CA ILE A 228 7.28 -28.68 4.10
C ILE A 228 7.34 -28.70 2.57
N PRO A 229 7.46 -29.87 1.94
CA PRO A 229 7.67 -29.99 0.50
C PRO A 229 6.56 -29.30 -0.30
N ILE A 230 6.94 -28.73 -1.46
CA ILE A 230 6.00 -28.05 -2.36
C ILE A 230 5.31 -29.11 -3.24
N ILE A 231 4.30 -29.78 -2.68
CA ILE A 231 3.59 -30.91 -3.28
C ILE A 231 2.07 -30.83 -3.18
N TYR A 232 1.52 -29.87 -2.41
CA TYR A 232 0.10 -29.78 -2.13
C TYR A 232 -0.63 -28.93 -3.19
N GLU A 233 -1.85 -29.32 -3.57
CA GLU A 233 -2.69 -28.56 -4.51
C GLU A 233 -3.26 -27.27 -3.86
N THR A 234 -3.50 -27.29 -2.56
CA THR A 234 -3.91 -26.10 -1.81
C THR A 234 -3.25 -26.06 -0.44
N ALA A 235 -2.99 -24.87 0.05
CA ALA A 235 -2.47 -24.62 1.38
C ALA A 235 -2.89 -23.22 1.86
N SER A 236 -3.12 -23.06 3.15
CA SER A 236 -3.43 -21.77 3.79
C SER A 236 -2.32 -21.36 4.76
N ASP A 237 -2.50 -20.25 5.49
CA ASP A 237 -1.57 -19.87 6.55
C ASP A 237 -1.76 -20.77 7.77
N PHE A 238 -0.67 -20.94 8.54
CA PHE A 238 -0.73 -21.63 9.83
C PHE A 238 -1.56 -20.82 10.84
N VAL A 239 -2.37 -21.53 11.62
CA VAL A 239 -3.13 -20.99 12.74
C VAL A 239 -2.98 -21.95 13.92
N GLN A 240 -2.46 -21.48 15.06
CA GLN A 240 -2.22 -22.30 16.27
C GLN A 240 -1.40 -23.57 15.96
N GLY A 241 -0.34 -23.42 15.14
CA GLY A 241 0.57 -24.50 14.78
C GLY A 241 0.03 -25.51 13.77
N LYS A 242 -1.10 -25.25 13.15
CA LYS A 242 -1.81 -26.20 12.27
C LYS A 242 -2.27 -25.55 10.99
N VAL A 243 -2.36 -26.35 9.92
CA VAL A 243 -2.89 -25.90 8.64
C VAL A 243 -3.55 -27.07 7.90
N VAL A 244 -4.58 -26.76 7.12
CA VAL A 244 -5.20 -27.72 6.19
C VAL A 244 -4.51 -27.59 4.84
N VAL A 245 -4.12 -28.74 4.28
CA VAL A 245 -3.54 -28.84 2.94
C VAL A 245 -4.32 -29.88 2.14
N LYS A 246 -4.32 -29.75 0.80
CA LYS A 246 -4.92 -30.75 -0.10
C LYS A 246 -3.81 -31.43 -0.91
N THR A 247 -3.76 -32.77 -0.87
CA THR A 247 -2.80 -33.56 -1.63
C THR A 247 -3.23 -33.68 -3.10
N LYS A 248 -2.31 -34.13 -3.97
CA LYS A 248 -2.60 -34.39 -5.40
C LYS A 248 -3.66 -35.47 -5.62
N GLU A 249 -3.82 -36.39 -4.65
CA GLU A 249 -4.86 -37.42 -4.68
C GLU A 249 -6.23 -36.88 -4.23
N GLY A 250 -6.33 -35.55 -4.03
CA GLY A 250 -7.57 -34.89 -3.63
C GLY A 250 -7.96 -35.03 -2.15
N ARG A 251 -7.05 -35.54 -1.29
CA ARG A 251 -7.30 -35.72 0.15
C ARG A 251 -6.92 -34.47 0.92
N PHE A 252 -7.74 -34.09 1.86
CA PHE A 252 -7.44 -33.03 2.81
C PHE A 252 -6.71 -33.55 4.03
N GLN A 253 -5.66 -32.88 4.46
CA GLN A 253 -4.86 -33.24 5.63
C GLN A 253 -4.68 -32.04 6.54
N LEU A 254 -4.82 -32.26 7.84
CA LEU A 254 -4.37 -31.33 8.87
C LEU A 254 -2.92 -31.68 9.21
N ILE A 255 -2.02 -30.73 9.02
CA ILE A 255 -0.57 -30.92 9.30
C ILE A 255 -0.10 -29.89 10.32
N ASN A 256 0.99 -30.21 11.02
CA ASN A 256 1.65 -29.30 11.94
C ASN A 256 2.79 -28.50 11.25
N LEU A 257 3.47 -27.61 12.01
CA LEU A 257 4.57 -26.77 11.54
C LEU A 257 5.77 -27.53 10.94
N THR A 258 5.90 -28.85 11.20
CA THR A 258 6.96 -29.71 10.62
C THR A 258 6.49 -30.49 9.40
N GLY A 259 5.22 -30.35 8.99
CA GLY A 259 4.61 -31.12 7.91
C GLY A 259 4.13 -32.50 8.34
N THR A 260 4.20 -32.83 9.65
CA THR A 260 3.66 -34.11 10.15
C THR A 260 2.15 -34.11 10.05
N VAL A 261 1.60 -35.13 9.41
CA VAL A 261 0.14 -35.30 9.29
C VAL A 261 -0.45 -35.66 10.65
N ILE A 262 -1.37 -34.79 11.12
CA ILE A 262 -2.15 -34.98 12.34
C ILE A 262 -3.37 -35.84 12.03
N GLN A 263 -4.06 -35.52 10.92
CA GLN A 263 -5.27 -36.19 10.48
C GLN A 263 -5.42 -36.14 8.96
N THR A 264 -5.95 -37.20 8.38
CA THR A 264 -6.39 -37.24 6.98
C THR A 264 -7.90 -37.36 6.92
N TYR A 265 -8.54 -36.55 6.10
CA TYR A 265 -9.98 -36.50 5.96
C TYR A 265 -10.42 -37.14 4.65
N SER A 266 -11.53 -37.89 4.69
CA SER A 266 -12.15 -38.52 3.51
C SER A 266 -13.24 -37.66 2.87
N PHE A 267 -13.45 -36.47 3.38
CA PHE A 267 -14.46 -35.55 2.86
C PHE A 267 -13.96 -34.86 1.56
N PRO A 268 -14.86 -34.60 0.59
CA PRO A 268 -14.47 -33.96 -0.66
C PRO A 268 -14.08 -32.48 -0.51
N TYR A 269 -14.42 -31.88 0.63
CA TYR A 269 -14.01 -30.53 0.99
C TYR A 269 -13.78 -30.43 2.50
N VAL A 270 -12.62 -29.86 2.88
CA VAL A 270 -12.30 -29.42 4.23
C VAL A 270 -11.62 -28.06 4.12
N GLY A 271 -12.18 -27.05 4.76
CA GLY A 271 -11.69 -25.67 4.74
C GLY A 271 -10.67 -25.38 5.84
N ASN A 272 -10.39 -24.11 6.03
CA ASN A 272 -9.35 -23.63 6.94
C ASN A 272 -9.63 -23.99 8.40
N TYR A 273 -8.56 -24.31 9.13
CA TYR A 273 -8.60 -24.56 10.56
C TYR A 273 -8.90 -23.29 11.35
N GLY A 274 -9.80 -23.36 12.29
CA GLY A 274 -10.10 -22.30 13.26
C GLY A 274 -10.57 -22.87 14.59
N GLU A 275 -9.79 -22.66 15.65
CA GLU A 275 -10.13 -23.00 17.04
C GLU A 275 -10.60 -24.45 17.24
N GLY A 276 -9.98 -25.41 16.57
CA GLY A 276 -10.29 -26.84 16.68
C GLY A 276 -11.48 -27.29 15.82
N LEU A 277 -12.06 -26.42 15.00
CA LEU A 277 -13.12 -26.72 14.06
C LEU A 277 -12.71 -26.43 12.63
N LEU A 278 -13.24 -27.21 11.69
CA LEU A 278 -12.97 -27.09 10.27
C LEU A 278 -14.29 -27.16 9.49
N PRO A 279 -14.56 -26.22 8.61
CA PRO A 279 -15.70 -26.31 7.69
C PRO A 279 -15.49 -27.50 6.75
N PHE A 280 -16.54 -28.28 6.48
CA PHE A 280 -16.48 -29.43 5.57
C PHE A 280 -17.77 -29.62 4.79
N LYS A 281 -17.70 -30.42 3.71
CA LYS A 281 -18.85 -30.89 2.95
C LYS A 281 -18.84 -32.43 2.83
N LYS A 282 -20.01 -33.04 2.88
CA LYS A 282 -20.18 -34.51 2.67
C LYS A 282 -20.12 -34.90 1.18
N SER A 283 -20.45 -33.96 0.29
CA SER A 283 -20.35 -34.10 -1.18
C SER A 283 -20.00 -32.76 -1.81
N ASN A 284 -19.50 -32.74 -3.06
CA ASN A 284 -19.08 -31.50 -3.72
C ASN A 284 -20.20 -30.45 -3.81
N GLU A 285 -21.41 -30.86 -4.13
CA GLU A 285 -22.59 -30.00 -4.21
C GLU A 285 -23.35 -29.88 -2.88
N GLY A 286 -22.79 -30.50 -1.83
CA GLY A 286 -23.43 -30.57 -0.52
C GLY A 286 -23.34 -29.28 0.27
N LYS A 287 -24.19 -29.20 1.29
CA LYS A 287 -24.14 -28.13 2.29
C LYS A 287 -22.86 -28.25 3.14
N LEU A 288 -22.46 -27.14 3.73
CA LEU A 288 -21.31 -27.02 4.61
C LEU A 288 -21.73 -27.22 6.06
N GLY A 289 -20.97 -28.00 6.81
CA GLY A 289 -21.03 -28.18 8.26
C GLY A 289 -19.64 -28.00 8.87
N TYR A 290 -19.47 -28.42 10.12
CA TYR A 290 -18.18 -28.35 10.80
C TYR A 290 -17.81 -29.65 11.46
N ILE A 291 -16.57 -30.07 11.35
CA ILE A 291 -15.94 -31.20 12.00
C ILE A 291 -14.90 -30.72 13.00
N ASN A 292 -14.61 -31.58 13.99
CA ASN A 292 -13.42 -31.37 14.82
C ASN A 292 -12.16 -31.90 14.16
N GLU A 293 -11.00 -31.71 14.80
CA GLU A 293 -9.71 -32.16 14.31
C GLU A 293 -9.67 -33.67 13.98
N GLN A 294 -10.41 -34.52 14.67
CA GLN A 294 -10.49 -35.97 14.45
C GLN A 294 -11.46 -36.34 13.31
N GLY A 295 -12.08 -35.37 12.66
CA GLY A 295 -13.04 -35.57 11.58
C GLY A 295 -14.46 -35.97 12.07
N LYS A 296 -14.75 -35.86 13.39
CA LYS A 296 -16.08 -36.06 13.90
C LYS A 296 -16.94 -34.83 13.61
N ILE A 297 -18.15 -35.07 13.09
CA ILE A 297 -19.12 -33.99 12.83
C ILE A 297 -19.57 -33.39 14.16
N VAL A 298 -19.40 -32.06 14.26
CA VAL A 298 -19.85 -31.23 15.39
C VAL A 298 -21.09 -30.43 15.00
N ILE A 299 -21.10 -29.90 13.80
CA ILE A 299 -22.25 -29.18 13.23
C ILE A 299 -22.60 -29.84 11.89
N GLU A 300 -23.83 -30.40 11.84
CA GLU A 300 -24.31 -31.06 10.62
C GLU A 300 -24.38 -30.09 9.43
N PRO A 301 -24.07 -30.57 8.21
CA PRO A 301 -24.12 -29.77 7.01
C PRO A 301 -25.49 -29.14 6.76
N GLN A 302 -25.55 -27.81 6.79
CA GLN A 302 -26.78 -27.05 6.61
C GLN A 302 -26.53 -25.70 5.91
N PHE A 303 -25.32 -25.19 5.91
CA PHE A 303 -24.96 -23.88 5.33
C PHE A 303 -24.59 -23.97 3.86
N SER A 304 -24.76 -22.90 3.12
CA SER A 304 -24.28 -22.81 1.73
C SER A 304 -22.79 -22.54 1.69
N ASN A 305 -22.31 -21.65 2.59
CA ASN A 305 -20.89 -21.35 2.80
C ASN A 305 -20.61 -21.08 4.28
N GLY A 306 -19.32 -21.09 4.68
CA GLY A 306 -18.92 -20.82 6.07
C GLY A 306 -17.41 -20.63 6.20
N GLU A 307 -17.04 -19.72 7.10
CA GLU A 307 -15.66 -19.38 7.43
C GLU A 307 -15.14 -20.19 8.61
N ALA A 308 -13.83 -20.13 8.86
CA ALA A 308 -13.22 -20.68 10.05
C ALA A 308 -13.71 -19.96 11.31
N PHE A 309 -13.72 -20.66 12.45
CA PHE A 309 -14.05 -20.06 13.74
C PHE A 309 -12.96 -19.11 14.21
N ILE A 310 -13.38 -17.92 14.65
CA ILE A 310 -12.56 -16.89 15.27
C ILE A 310 -13.32 -16.34 16.48
N ASP A 311 -12.71 -16.26 17.66
CA ASP A 311 -13.31 -15.81 18.91
C ASP A 311 -14.66 -16.53 19.22
N GLY A 312 -14.70 -17.84 18.96
CA GLY A 312 -15.87 -18.68 19.21
C GLY A 312 -17.04 -18.45 18.25
N ARG A 313 -16.83 -17.77 17.13
CA ARG A 313 -17.86 -17.42 16.14
C ARG A 313 -17.41 -17.80 14.73
N ALA A 314 -18.38 -18.13 13.87
CA ALA A 314 -18.12 -18.30 12.43
C ALA A 314 -19.22 -17.58 11.63
N ILE A 315 -18.80 -16.90 10.57
CA ILE A 315 -19.73 -16.33 9.59
C ILE A 315 -20.12 -17.45 8.64
N VAL A 316 -21.43 -17.61 8.43
CA VAL A 316 -22.00 -18.62 7.53
C VAL A 316 -23.05 -17.98 6.62
N SER A 317 -23.32 -18.61 5.48
CA SER A 317 -24.41 -18.16 4.60
C SER A 317 -25.45 -19.26 4.35
N LEU A 318 -26.67 -18.80 4.07
CA LEU A 318 -27.73 -19.59 3.45
C LEU A 318 -28.08 -18.94 2.11
N THR A 319 -28.16 -19.74 1.05
CA THR A 319 -28.58 -19.25 -0.26
C THR A 319 -30.09 -19.41 -0.41
N GLU A 320 -30.78 -18.29 -0.58
CA GLU A 320 -32.21 -18.23 -0.83
C GLU A 320 -32.44 -17.44 -2.14
N ASN A 321 -33.19 -18.03 -3.08
CA ASN A 321 -33.50 -17.40 -4.37
C ASN A 321 -32.25 -16.84 -5.12
N ASN A 322 -31.17 -17.61 -5.15
CA ASN A 322 -29.86 -17.24 -5.71
C ASN A 322 -29.17 -16.06 -5.02
N ASN A 323 -29.60 -15.66 -3.81
CA ASN A 323 -28.94 -14.64 -3.02
C ASN A 323 -28.41 -15.28 -1.73
N ASP A 324 -27.15 -15.03 -1.42
CA ASP A 324 -26.57 -15.42 -0.15
C ASP A 324 -27.02 -14.48 0.97
N ARG A 325 -27.49 -15.07 2.06
CA ARG A 325 -27.80 -14.37 3.30
C ARG A 325 -26.87 -14.84 4.40
N TYR A 326 -26.14 -13.90 4.96
CA TYR A 326 -25.11 -14.14 5.96
C TYR A 326 -25.67 -14.03 7.38
N GLY A 327 -25.17 -14.90 8.25
CA GLY A 327 -25.40 -14.92 9.68
C GLY A 327 -24.13 -15.29 10.44
N VAL A 328 -24.18 -15.28 11.74
CA VAL A 328 -23.08 -15.70 12.62
C VAL A 328 -23.58 -16.81 13.53
N ILE A 329 -22.79 -17.87 13.65
CA ILE A 329 -23.07 -19.00 14.51
C ILE A 329 -22.09 -19.09 15.67
N ASP A 330 -22.53 -19.74 16.75
CA ASP A 330 -21.68 -20.22 17.84
C ASP A 330 -21.09 -21.60 17.52
N ARG A 331 -20.25 -22.13 18.42
CA ARG A 331 -19.55 -23.40 18.24
C ARG A 331 -20.49 -24.62 18.24
N THR A 332 -21.75 -24.45 18.60
CA THR A 332 -22.79 -25.49 18.57
C THR A 332 -23.63 -25.46 17.30
N GLY A 333 -23.41 -24.43 16.44
CA GLY A 333 -24.16 -24.22 15.21
C GLY A 333 -25.43 -23.40 15.34
N HIS A 334 -25.73 -22.86 16.52
CA HIS A 334 -26.86 -21.97 16.71
C HIS A 334 -26.53 -20.56 16.20
N PHE A 335 -27.49 -19.96 15.51
CA PHE A 335 -27.36 -18.58 15.05
C PHE A 335 -27.41 -17.60 16.22
N VAL A 336 -26.33 -16.84 16.41
CA VAL A 336 -26.31 -15.66 17.28
C VAL A 336 -26.73 -14.41 16.50
N ILE A 337 -26.40 -14.36 15.20
CA ILE A 337 -26.94 -13.38 14.24
C ILE A 337 -27.62 -14.18 13.12
N LYS A 338 -28.94 -14.00 12.95
CA LYS A 338 -29.71 -14.70 11.93
C LYS A 338 -29.25 -14.35 10.53
N PRO A 339 -29.36 -15.25 9.53
CA PRO A 339 -28.88 -15.07 8.17
C PRO A 339 -29.82 -14.16 7.34
N ASN A 340 -29.92 -12.89 7.72
CA ASN A 340 -30.78 -11.89 7.12
C ASN A 340 -30.02 -10.77 6.40
N TYR A 341 -28.69 -10.87 6.33
CA TYR A 341 -27.82 -9.79 5.86
C TYR A 341 -27.13 -10.19 4.56
N ASN A 342 -26.88 -9.22 3.69
CA ASN A 342 -26.13 -9.46 2.45
C ASN A 342 -24.62 -9.50 2.63
N GLN A 343 -24.12 -9.02 3.79
CA GLN A 343 -22.73 -9.09 4.17
C GLN A 343 -22.56 -9.03 5.69
N ILE A 344 -21.60 -9.77 6.20
CA ILE A 344 -21.12 -9.65 7.59
C ILE A 344 -19.60 -9.66 7.55
N LEU A 345 -18.96 -8.76 8.31
CA LEU A 345 -17.52 -8.67 8.46
C LEU A 345 -17.16 -8.79 9.95
N TYR A 346 -16.18 -9.62 10.28
CA TYR A 346 -15.61 -9.64 11.62
C TYR A 346 -14.63 -8.46 11.77
N LEU A 347 -14.82 -7.67 12.82
CA LEU A 347 -14.12 -6.42 13.05
C LEU A 347 -13.09 -6.49 14.19
N ASP A 348 -12.70 -7.68 14.58
CA ASP A 348 -11.89 -7.97 15.77
C ASP A 348 -12.61 -7.60 17.10
N GLU A 349 -12.02 -7.95 18.23
CA GLU A 349 -12.51 -7.67 19.59
C GLU A 349 -14.01 -8.02 19.80
N GLY A 350 -14.49 -9.09 19.14
CA GLY A 350 -15.85 -9.59 19.26
C GLY A 350 -16.92 -8.66 18.67
N ARG A 351 -16.59 -7.91 17.62
CA ARG A 351 -17.51 -7.00 16.92
C ARG A 351 -17.71 -7.42 15.46
N PHE A 352 -18.91 -7.13 14.94
CA PHE A 352 -19.30 -7.43 13.56
C PHE A 352 -19.90 -6.20 12.89
N ALA A 353 -19.53 -5.94 11.64
CA ALA A 353 -20.31 -5.10 10.76
C ALA A 353 -21.36 -5.98 10.07
N ILE A 354 -22.62 -5.66 10.25
CA ILE A 354 -23.74 -6.32 9.57
C ILE A 354 -24.29 -5.39 8.49
N GLY A 355 -24.31 -5.86 7.24
CA GLY A 355 -24.65 -5.07 6.07
C GLY A 355 -26.02 -5.39 5.52
N LYS A 356 -26.74 -4.34 5.10
CA LYS A 356 -27.97 -4.42 4.32
C LYS A 356 -27.80 -3.75 2.98
N GLU A 357 -28.46 -4.26 1.95
CA GLU A 357 -28.48 -3.63 0.65
C GLU A 357 -29.08 -2.21 0.76
N ILE A 358 -28.42 -1.24 0.14
CA ILE A 358 -28.98 0.10 -0.05
C ILE A 358 -30.15 0.05 -1.03
N ASN A 359 -30.04 -0.78 -2.06
CA ASN A 359 -31.08 -1.01 -3.06
C ASN A 359 -31.38 -2.51 -3.22
N PRO A 360 -32.51 -3.01 -2.69
CA PRO A 360 -32.87 -4.43 -2.80
C PRO A 360 -33.05 -4.95 -4.24
N LYS A 361 -33.27 -4.04 -5.22
CA LYS A 361 -33.35 -4.41 -6.64
C LYS A 361 -31.98 -4.57 -7.30
N GLN A 362 -30.95 -4.10 -6.66
CA GLN A 362 -29.54 -4.18 -7.08
C GLN A 362 -28.69 -4.58 -5.87
N PRO A 363 -28.76 -5.83 -5.42
CA PRO A 363 -28.12 -6.28 -4.16
C PRO A 363 -26.59 -6.24 -4.21
N CYS A 364 -25.99 -6.17 -5.41
CA CYS A 364 -24.56 -5.98 -5.60
C CYS A 364 -24.09 -4.53 -5.41
N MET A 365 -25.01 -3.56 -5.32
CA MET A 365 -24.67 -2.21 -4.88
C MET A 365 -24.21 -2.22 -3.42
N ARG A 366 -23.49 -1.18 -3.04
CA ARG A 366 -22.93 -1.03 -1.67
C ARG A 366 -23.94 -1.35 -0.57
N SER A 367 -23.42 -1.93 0.51
CA SER A 367 -24.16 -2.14 1.76
C SER A 367 -24.07 -0.91 2.65
N ILE A 368 -25.08 -0.72 3.47
CA ILE A 368 -25.03 0.14 4.66
C ILE A 368 -24.94 -0.74 5.89
N TYR A 369 -24.06 -0.38 6.83
CA TYR A 369 -23.69 -1.21 7.94
C TYR A 369 -24.22 -0.71 9.28
N ALA A 370 -24.50 -1.65 10.17
CA ALA A 370 -24.65 -1.45 11.59
C ALA A 370 -23.58 -2.25 12.35
N LEU A 371 -23.23 -1.79 13.54
CA LEU A 371 -22.37 -2.50 14.46
C LEU A 371 -23.20 -3.52 15.27
N ALA A 372 -22.67 -4.74 15.42
CA ALA A 372 -23.22 -5.77 16.30
C ALA A 372 -22.13 -6.36 17.20
N ASP A 373 -22.52 -6.91 18.36
CA ASP A 373 -21.61 -7.63 19.24
C ASP A 373 -21.62 -9.15 18.96
N SER A 374 -20.72 -9.88 19.64
CA SER A 374 -20.60 -11.34 19.53
C SER A 374 -21.78 -12.11 20.10
N GLY A 375 -22.67 -11.47 20.85
CA GLY A 375 -23.95 -12.03 21.33
C GLY A 375 -25.10 -11.86 20.33
N GLY A 376 -24.87 -11.11 19.24
CA GLY A 376 -25.86 -10.82 18.20
C GLY A 376 -26.71 -9.58 18.45
N GLN A 377 -26.40 -8.80 19.50
CA GLN A 377 -27.08 -7.53 19.75
C GLN A 377 -26.61 -6.48 18.73
N ILE A 378 -27.57 -5.86 18.04
CA ILE A 378 -27.31 -4.71 17.15
C ILE A 378 -27.14 -3.46 18.03
N LEU A 379 -25.98 -2.82 17.93
CA LEU A 379 -25.57 -1.72 18.80
C LEU A 379 -25.86 -0.35 18.20
N THR A 380 -25.95 -0.25 16.86
CA THR A 380 -26.19 0.99 16.14
C THR A 380 -27.30 0.84 15.08
N GLY A 381 -27.78 1.95 14.54
CA GLY A 381 -28.55 1.94 13.30
C GLY A 381 -27.66 1.56 12.10
N PHE A 382 -28.32 1.30 10.95
CA PHE A 382 -27.65 1.11 9.65
C PHE A 382 -27.33 2.51 9.08
N ILE A 383 -26.20 3.07 9.47
CA ILE A 383 -25.80 4.44 9.14
C ILE A 383 -24.37 4.53 8.58
N PHE A 384 -23.57 3.46 8.68
CA PHE A 384 -22.19 3.48 8.26
C PHE A 384 -22.02 2.95 6.84
N THR A 385 -21.21 3.63 6.05
CA THR A 385 -20.75 3.15 4.74
C THR A 385 -19.50 2.27 4.87
N VAL A 386 -18.69 2.50 5.93
CA VAL A 386 -17.51 1.73 6.28
C VAL A 386 -17.43 1.63 7.81
N ILE A 387 -17.10 0.44 8.31
CA ILE A 387 -16.64 0.25 9.69
C ILE A 387 -15.31 -0.52 9.60
N ASN A 388 -14.24 0.09 10.10
CA ASN A 388 -12.92 -0.55 10.14
C ASN A 388 -12.81 -1.47 11.37
N LYS A 389 -11.76 -2.30 11.40
CA LYS A 389 -11.48 -3.20 12.51
C LYS A 389 -11.24 -2.42 13.80
N PHE A 390 -11.66 -3.00 14.92
CA PHE A 390 -11.39 -2.47 16.26
C PHE A 390 -9.93 -2.70 16.62
N GLN A 391 -9.34 -1.69 17.23
CA GLN A 391 -8.04 -1.75 17.85
C GLN A 391 -8.07 -0.93 19.14
N ASP A 392 -7.64 -1.53 20.26
CA ASP A 392 -7.66 -0.90 21.59
C ASP A 392 -9.03 -0.30 21.97
N GLY A 393 -10.12 -0.99 21.60
CA GLY A 393 -11.48 -0.61 21.93
C GLY A 393 -12.10 0.44 21.03
N LEU A 394 -11.42 0.89 19.97
CA LEU A 394 -11.89 1.92 19.04
C LEU A 394 -11.86 1.41 17.60
N ALA A 395 -12.82 1.86 16.80
CA ALA A 395 -12.85 1.65 15.36
C ALA A 395 -13.14 2.95 14.63
N SER A 396 -12.49 3.17 13.50
CA SER A 396 -12.84 4.24 12.58
C SER A 396 -14.03 3.85 11.74
N VAL A 397 -15.00 4.75 11.62
CA VAL A 397 -16.20 4.58 10.80
C VAL A 397 -16.37 5.75 9.85
N SER A 398 -17.02 5.49 8.71
CA SER A 398 -17.52 6.56 7.84
C SER A 398 -19.03 6.45 7.69
N ASP A 399 -19.70 7.58 7.74
CA ASP A 399 -21.05 7.76 7.23
C ASP A 399 -21.01 8.46 5.85
N ASP A 400 -22.12 8.97 5.36
CA ASP A 400 -22.15 9.69 4.07
C ASP A 400 -21.40 11.04 4.08
N GLN A 401 -21.10 11.60 5.25
CA GLN A 401 -20.59 12.95 5.40
C GLN A 401 -19.26 13.06 6.16
N HIS A 402 -19.04 12.15 7.12
CA HIS A 402 -17.91 12.24 8.05
C HIS A 402 -17.23 10.89 8.30
N THR A 403 -15.97 10.98 8.70
CA THR A 403 -15.19 9.86 9.24
C THR A 403 -14.75 10.22 10.66
N TYR A 404 -14.94 9.27 11.60
CA TYR A 404 -14.67 9.46 13.04
C TYR A 404 -14.46 8.12 13.75
N PHE A 405 -14.11 8.17 15.04
CA PHE A 405 -13.95 6.98 15.87
C PHE A 405 -15.20 6.69 16.71
N ILE A 406 -15.53 5.41 16.81
CA ILE A 406 -16.54 4.88 17.73
C ILE A 406 -15.90 3.90 18.71
N ASP A 407 -16.52 3.77 19.90
CA ASP A 407 -16.21 2.74 20.88
C ASP A 407 -16.92 1.41 20.55
N LYS A 408 -16.68 0.39 21.37
CA LYS A 408 -17.30 -0.95 21.25
C LYS A 408 -18.83 -0.95 21.38
N HIS A 409 -19.43 0.13 21.85
CA HIS A 409 -20.89 0.29 21.95
C HIS A 409 -21.47 1.07 20.78
N GLY A 410 -20.63 1.47 19.83
CA GLY A 410 -21.02 2.27 18.68
C GLY A 410 -21.17 3.77 18.98
N LYS A 411 -20.75 4.22 20.18
CA LYS A 411 -20.81 5.62 20.56
C LYS A 411 -19.58 6.35 20.01
N ARG A 412 -19.80 7.51 19.39
CA ARG A 412 -18.72 8.37 18.91
C ARG A 412 -17.81 8.80 20.07
N ASN A 413 -16.50 8.75 19.84
CA ASN A 413 -15.53 9.34 20.74
C ASN A 413 -15.39 10.82 20.43
N GLU A 414 -15.84 11.69 21.36
CA GLU A 414 -15.90 13.15 21.16
C GLU A 414 -14.54 13.85 21.33
N HIS A 415 -13.55 13.15 21.90
CA HIS A 415 -12.19 13.66 22.11
C HIS A 415 -11.25 13.40 20.92
N LEU A 416 -11.71 12.64 19.93
CA LEU A 416 -10.95 12.30 18.74
C LEU A 416 -11.51 13.02 17.51
N PRO A 417 -10.73 13.21 16.44
CA PRO A 417 -11.15 13.99 15.30
C PRO A 417 -12.39 13.42 14.63
N MET A 418 -13.26 14.31 14.18
CA MET A 418 -14.33 14.06 13.23
C MET A 418 -14.03 14.85 11.96
N VAL A 419 -13.83 14.15 10.86
CA VAL A 419 -13.36 14.74 9.60
C VAL A 419 -14.47 14.68 8.57
N SER A 420 -14.75 15.80 7.91
CA SER A 420 -15.68 15.82 6.78
C SER A 420 -15.13 15.06 5.59
N GLY A 421 -15.90 14.13 5.05
CA GLY A 421 -15.51 13.24 3.96
C GLY A 421 -15.54 11.77 4.37
N SER A 422 -15.32 10.90 3.39
CA SER A 422 -15.36 9.45 3.57
C SER A 422 -13.97 8.84 3.47
N GLY A 423 -13.67 7.88 4.33
CA GLY A 423 -12.35 7.23 4.33
C GLY A 423 -12.09 6.48 5.63
N TRP A 424 -10.89 6.61 6.17
CA TRP A 424 -10.52 5.97 7.41
C TRP A 424 -9.56 6.83 8.23
N LEU A 425 -9.58 6.61 9.54
CA LEU A 425 -8.65 7.12 10.53
C LEU A 425 -8.01 5.94 11.24
N ARG A 426 -6.73 5.99 11.55
CA ARG A 426 -6.08 4.98 12.39
C ARG A 426 -5.03 5.60 13.29
N PHE A 427 -4.79 4.97 14.41
CA PHE A 427 -3.65 5.30 15.24
C PHE A 427 -2.36 4.81 14.57
N GLU A 428 -1.43 5.73 14.37
CA GLU A 428 -0.12 5.43 13.81
C GLU A 428 0.94 5.99 14.75
N LYS A 429 1.54 5.10 15.57
CA LYS A 429 2.51 5.49 16.61
C LYS A 429 1.95 6.61 17.51
N THR A 430 2.51 7.81 17.43
CA THR A 430 2.10 8.97 18.23
C THR A 430 1.05 9.86 17.58
N LEU A 431 0.68 9.59 16.34
CA LEU A 431 -0.28 10.38 15.56
C LEU A 431 -1.57 9.59 15.25
N ILE A 432 -2.53 10.28 14.72
CA ILE A 432 -3.68 9.73 14.02
C ILE A 432 -3.49 10.04 12.53
N LYS A 433 -3.35 9.00 11.73
CA LYS A 433 -3.28 9.06 10.27
C LYS A 433 -4.67 8.92 9.70
N GLY A 434 -5.02 9.79 8.76
CA GLY A 434 -6.28 9.73 8.03
C GLY A 434 -6.04 9.70 6.53
N HIS A 435 -6.90 8.98 5.83
CA HIS A 435 -7.04 9.03 4.38
C HIS A 435 -8.51 9.29 4.09
N ILE A 436 -8.81 10.54 3.78
CA ILE A 436 -10.17 11.05 3.64
C ILE A 436 -10.34 11.62 2.24
N ASP A 437 -11.33 11.10 1.50
CA ASP A 437 -11.59 11.51 0.12
C ASP A 437 -10.29 11.54 -0.71
N ASP A 438 -9.52 10.45 -0.66
CA ASP A 438 -8.25 10.26 -1.37
C ASP A 438 -7.15 11.28 -1.02
N ARG A 439 -7.22 11.92 0.16
CA ARG A 439 -6.17 12.81 0.66
C ARG A 439 -5.68 12.36 2.03
N LEU A 440 -4.36 12.37 2.15
CA LEU A 440 -3.65 12.04 3.38
C LEU A 440 -3.66 13.24 4.33
N LEU A 441 -3.87 12.95 5.63
CA LEU A 441 -3.81 13.95 6.70
C LEU A 441 -3.37 13.29 8.02
N TYR A 442 -2.83 14.13 8.92
CA TYR A 442 -2.36 13.69 10.22
C TYR A 442 -2.85 14.63 11.32
N PHE A 443 -3.25 14.01 12.43
CA PHE A 443 -3.65 14.71 13.66
C PHE A 443 -2.74 14.25 14.80
N ASN A 444 -2.60 15.11 15.81
CA ASN A 444 -2.07 14.67 17.10
C ASN A 444 -3.10 13.79 17.84
N ARG A 445 -2.72 13.25 18.99
CA ARG A 445 -3.60 12.42 19.82
C ARG A 445 -4.77 13.18 20.48
N THR A 446 -4.73 14.51 20.48
CA THR A 446 -5.81 15.37 20.96
C THR A 446 -6.78 15.81 19.85
N GLY A 447 -6.52 15.38 18.60
CA GLY A 447 -7.41 15.65 17.45
C GLY A 447 -7.08 16.93 16.68
N ASP A 448 -5.99 17.64 17.01
CA ASP A 448 -5.58 18.83 16.25
C ASP A 448 -4.90 18.41 14.95
N LEU A 449 -5.28 19.05 13.84
CA LEU A 449 -4.68 18.82 12.53
C LEU A 449 -3.22 19.33 12.52
N LEU A 450 -2.28 18.40 12.27
CA LEU A 450 -0.85 18.71 12.18
C LEU A 450 -0.38 18.89 10.74
N TRP A 451 -0.90 18.06 9.85
CA TRP A 451 -0.49 18.07 8.45
C TRP A 451 -1.63 17.63 7.54
N LYS A 452 -1.72 18.25 6.40
CA LYS A 452 -2.57 17.83 5.27
C LYS A 452 -1.84 18.05 3.96
N GLN A 453 -2.22 17.31 2.94
CA GLN A 453 -1.68 17.50 1.60
C GLN A 453 -1.91 18.93 1.10
N ALA A 454 -0.85 19.54 0.55
CA ALA A 454 -0.92 20.91 0.04
C ALA A 454 -1.84 20.97 -1.19
N THR A 455 -2.66 22.01 -1.23
CA THR A 455 -3.60 22.26 -2.33
C THR A 455 -3.09 23.29 -3.34
N ILE A 456 -1.91 23.87 -3.10
CA ILE A 456 -1.29 24.87 -3.98
C ILE A 456 0.08 24.34 -4.41
N LEU A 457 0.31 24.31 -5.72
CA LEU A 457 1.60 24.04 -6.33
C LEU A 457 2.10 25.28 -7.06
N PRO A 458 3.09 26.00 -6.51
CA PRO A 458 3.75 27.08 -7.25
C PRO A 458 4.50 26.53 -8.45
N LEU A 459 4.29 27.11 -9.64
CA LEU A 459 5.05 26.79 -10.85
C LEU A 459 6.28 27.72 -10.97
N ASN A 460 6.07 28.98 -10.62
CA ASN A 460 7.11 30.02 -10.55
C ASN A 460 6.60 31.18 -9.67
N ASN A 461 7.27 32.34 -9.69
CA ASN A 461 6.87 33.52 -8.90
C ASN A 461 5.52 34.14 -9.33
N GLN A 462 5.00 33.81 -10.51
CA GLN A 462 3.78 34.38 -11.07
C GLN A 462 2.63 33.38 -11.07
N TYR A 463 2.87 32.13 -11.47
CA TYR A 463 1.83 31.15 -11.71
C TYR A 463 1.81 30.06 -10.63
N SER A 464 0.62 29.66 -10.24
CA SER A 464 0.38 28.50 -9.38
C SER A 464 -0.80 27.66 -9.87
N VAL A 465 -0.78 26.37 -9.53
CA VAL A 465 -1.91 25.47 -9.68
C VAL A 465 -2.56 25.28 -8.33
N VAL A 466 -3.86 25.55 -8.25
CA VAL A 466 -4.66 25.41 -7.04
C VAL A 466 -5.62 24.24 -7.20
N GLU A 467 -5.55 23.31 -6.27
CA GLU A 467 -6.44 22.14 -6.23
C GLU A 467 -7.81 22.52 -5.71
N HIS A 468 -8.84 22.15 -6.46
CA HIS A 468 -10.23 22.26 -6.04
C HIS A 468 -10.86 20.87 -5.92
N LYS A 469 -11.75 20.71 -4.96
CA LYS A 469 -12.52 19.49 -4.72
C LYS A 469 -13.97 19.69 -5.12
N TYR A 470 -14.51 18.74 -5.88
CA TYR A 470 -15.92 18.64 -6.21
C TYR A 470 -16.45 17.28 -5.76
N LYS A 471 -17.27 17.27 -4.72
CA LYS A 471 -17.93 16.07 -4.17
C LYS A 471 -19.40 16.39 -3.91
N PRO A 472 -20.26 16.34 -4.96
CA PRO A 472 -21.68 16.63 -4.81
C PRO A 472 -22.44 15.55 -4.04
N ASN A 473 -21.98 14.29 -4.11
CA ASN A 473 -22.51 13.17 -3.31
C ASN A 473 -21.41 12.13 -3.04
N LYS A 474 -21.76 11.05 -2.35
CA LYS A 474 -20.82 10.00 -1.93
C LYS A 474 -20.18 9.21 -3.07
N ASP A 475 -20.81 9.14 -4.24
CA ASP A 475 -20.40 8.32 -5.38
C ASP A 475 -19.72 9.14 -6.48
N TYR A 476 -19.47 10.44 -6.24
CA TYR A 476 -18.82 11.32 -7.20
C TYR A 476 -17.81 12.24 -6.52
N LEU A 477 -16.52 11.99 -6.75
CA LEU A 477 -15.42 12.78 -6.20
C LEU A 477 -14.46 13.17 -7.32
N VAL A 478 -14.20 14.47 -7.49
CA VAL A 478 -13.21 14.96 -8.45
C VAL A 478 -12.34 16.03 -7.79
N TYR A 479 -11.03 15.82 -7.85
CA TYR A 479 -10.05 16.86 -7.65
C TYR A 479 -9.63 17.43 -8.99
N TYR A 480 -9.66 18.75 -9.14
CA TYR A 480 -9.34 19.41 -10.41
C TYR A 480 -8.50 20.67 -10.17
N PRO A 481 -7.61 21.00 -11.12
CA PRO A 481 -6.76 22.17 -11.00
C PRO A 481 -7.46 23.44 -11.47
N GLN A 482 -7.10 24.57 -10.86
CA GLN A 482 -7.29 25.90 -11.39
C GLN A 482 -5.94 26.63 -11.45
N ILE A 483 -5.76 27.47 -12.44
CA ILE A 483 -4.52 28.24 -12.61
C ILE A 483 -4.76 29.65 -12.06
N GLU A 484 -3.84 30.08 -11.21
CA GLU A 484 -3.75 31.45 -10.71
C GLU A 484 -2.52 32.16 -11.30
N GLY A 485 -2.58 33.52 -11.33
CA GLY A 485 -1.52 34.38 -11.86
C GLY A 485 -1.62 34.69 -13.36
N MET A 486 -2.59 34.10 -14.06
CA MET A 486 -2.90 34.46 -15.47
C MET A 486 -3.74 35.74 -15.51
N GLU A 487 -3.61 36.49 -16.61
CA GLU A 487 -4.38 37.74 -16.82
C GLU A 487 -5.90 37.47 -16.96
N ASN A 488 -6.28 36.40 -17.68
CA ASN A 488 -7.68 36.01 -17.91
C ASN A 488 -7.85 34.50 -17.73
N PRO A 489 -7.90 33.98 -16.49
CA PRO A 489 -7.89 32.54 -16.22
C PRO A 489 -9.24 31.83 -16.44
N GLU A 490 -10.36 32.56 -16.54
CA GLU A 490 -11.71 31.99 -16.45
C GLU A 490 -11.99 30.97 -17.54
N ARG A 491 -11.56 31.26 -18.80
CA ARG A 491 -11.74 30.34 -19.94
C ARG A 491 -10.95 29.05 -19.76
N VAL A 492 -9.68 29.19 -19.34
CA VAL A 492 -8.78 28.04 -19.09
C VAL A 492 -9.31 27.20 -17.94
N ASN A 493 -9.62 27.83 -16.80
CA ASN A 493 -10.11 27.15 -15.61
C ASN A 493 -11.44 26.43 -15.83
N ARG A 494 -12.33 26.99 -16.66
CA ARG A 494 -13.56 26.32 -17.09
C ARG A 494 -13.26 25.06 -17.90
N ALA A 495 -12.38 25.16 -18.90
CA ALA A 495 -11.97 24.02 -19.71
C ALA A 495 -11.30 22.92 -18.89
N LEU A 496 -10.40 23.29 -17.94
CA LEU A 496 -9.77 22.33 -17.03
C LEU A 496 -10.80 21.61 -16.16
N LYS A 497 -11.78 22.35 -15.61
CA LYS A 497 -12.86 21.79 -14.81
C LYS A 497 -13.72 20.79 -15.62
N GLU A 498 -14.06 21.11 -16.86
CA GLU A 498 -14.79 20.21 -17.77
C GLU A 498 -13.96 18.98 -18.14
N LEU A 499 -12.68 19.17 -18.47
CA LEU A 499 -11.76 18.10 -18.84
C LEU A 499 -11.53 17.11 -17.66
N ALA A 500 -11.53 17.60 -16.43
CA ALA A 500 -11.45 16.77 -15.21
C ALA A 500 -12.73 15.93 -14.96
N GLY A 501 -13.78 16.13 -15.75
CA GLY A 501 -15.02 15.40 -15.60
C GLY A 501 -16.00 16.01 -14.60
N VAL A 502 -15.78 17.26 -14.15
CA VAL A 502 -16.75 17.94 -13.28
C VAL A 502 -18.01 18.27 -14.07
N LYS A 503 -19.10 17.61 -13.69
CA LYS A 503 -20.44 17.80 -14.27
C LYS A 503 -21.48 17.98 -13.16
N PRO A 504 -22.61 18.65 -13.43
CA PRO A 504 -23.67 18.77 -12.45
C PRO A 504 -24.19 17.40 -12.01
N VAL A 505 -24.11 17.11 -10.70
CA VAL A 505 -24.66 15.91 -10.08
C VAL A 505 -25.45 16.38 -8.86
N SER A 506 -26.71 15.90 -8.73
CA SER A 506 -27.53 16.20 -7.55
C SER A 506 -26.98 15.47 -6.31
N ALA A 507 -27.03 16.14 -5.16
CA ALA A 507 -26.64 15.54 -3.88
C ALA A 507 -27.42 14.24 -3.54
N HIS A 508 -28.65 14.14 -4.04
CA HIS A 508 -29.54 12.99 -3.80
C HIS A 508 -29.65 12.04 -5.00
N ALA A 509 -28.86 12.26 -6.06
CA ALA A 509 -28.88 11.38 -7.22
C ALA A 509 -28.38 9.98 -6.82
N GLN A 510 -29.14 8.95 -7.22
CA GLN A 510 -28.64 7.58 -7.25
C GLN A 510 -27.90 7.40 -8.56
N LEU A 511 -26.58 7.29 -8.47
CA LEU A 511 -25.74 7.05 -9.64
C LEU A 511 -25.66 5.54 -9.93
N GLU A 512 -25.42 5.20 -11.20
CA GLU A 512 -25.19 3.81 -11.62
C GLU A 512 -23.72 3.40 -11.50
N SER A 513 -22.84 4.37 -11.24
CA SER A 513 -21.41 4.16 -11.07
C SER A 513 -20.83 5.05 -9.97
N ASN A 514 -19.71 4.63 -9.43
CA ASN A 514 -18.83 5.48 -8.62
C ASN A 514 -17.79 6.12 -9.54
N TYR A 515 -17.62 7.43 -9.46
CA TYR A 515 -16.60 8.15 -10.23
C TYR A 515 -15.61 8.85 -9.27
N THR A 516 -14.33 8.58 -9.47
CA THR A 516 -13.24 9.33 -8.82
C THR A 516 -12.37 9.97 -9.89
N GLY A 517 -11.97 11.22 -9.67
CA GLY A 517 -11.09 11.95 -10.58
C GLY A 517 -9.99 12.68 -9.80
N ASP A 518 -8.80 12.74 -10.39
CA ASP A 518 -7.65 13.48 -9.86
C ASP A 518 -6.83 14.07 -11.02
N TYR A 519 -5.75 14.77 -10.70
CA TYR A 519 -4.85 15.33 -11.70
C TYR A 519 -3.39 15.27 -11.26
N GLU A 520 -2.49 15.33 -12.25
CA GLU A 520 -1.05 15.43 -12.10
C GLU A 520 -0.49 16.50 -13.04
N ILE A 521 0.70 16.96 -12.78
CA ILE A 521 1.41 17.92 -13.62
C ILE A 521 2.69 17.25 -14.13
N PRO A 522 2.61 16.48 -15.23
CA PRO A 522 3.75 15.73 -15.74
C PRO A 522 4.85 16.63 -16.33
N PHE A 523 4.49 17.84 -16.82
CA PHE A 523 5.45 18.68 -17.51
C PHE A 523 5.13 20.16 -17.37
N TYR A 524 6.16 20.95 -17.08
CA TYR A 524 6.14 22.42 -17.13
C TYR A 524 7.48 22.94 -17.60
N LYS A 525 7.48 23.71 -18.70
CA LYS A 525 8.70 24.34 -19.24
C LYS A 525 8.35 25.66 -19.90
N LYS A 526 9.08 26.72 -19.57
CA LYS A 526 8.82 28.10 -20.03
C LYS A 526 7.34 28.51 -19.75
N ASN A 527 6.52 28.55 -20.80
CA ASN A 527 5.10 28.90 -20.71
C ASN A 527 4.16 27.71 -20.92
N LEU A 528 4.68 26.55 -21.36
CA LEU A 528 3.86 25.37 -21.56
C LEU A 528 3.66 24.62 -20.25
N LEU A 529 2.41 24.49 -19.84
CA LEU A 529 1.97 23.61 -18.76
C LEU A 529 1.20 22.44 -19.36
N VAL A 530 1.59 21.21 -19.00
CA VAL A 530 0.84 20.01 -19.32
C VAL A 530 0.22 19.46 -18.04
N ILE A 531 -1.08 19.27 -18.06
CA ILE A 531 -1.84 18.68 -16.93
C ILE A 531 -2.47 17.38 -17.40
N LYS A 532 -2.23 16.31 -16.67
CA LYS A 532 -2.88 15.01 -16.83
C LYS A 532 -4.08 14.94 -15.89
N MET A 533 -5.29 14.77 -16.43
CA MET A 533 -6.48 14.45 -15.67
C MET A 533 -6.65 12.94 -15.65
N THR A 534 -6.77 12.37 -14.48
CA THR A 534 -7.05 10.94 -14.31
C THR A 534 -8.45 10.74 -13.75
N GLY A 535 -9.05 9.60 -14.04
CA GLY A 535 -10.34 9.23 -13.47
C GLY A 535 -10.54 7.73 -13.48
N TYR A 536 -11.49 7.28 -12.69
CA TYR A 536 -11.92 5.89 -12.65
C TYR A 536 -13.43 5.84 -12.51
N ASP A 537 -14.10 5.31 -13.54
CA ASP A 537 -15.54 5.12 -13.56
C ASP A 537 -15.86 3.64 -13.29
N TYR A 538 -16.40 3.37 -12.10
CA TYR A 538 -16.73 2.02 -11.66
C TYR A 538 -18.25 1.81 -11.65
N PRO A 539 -18.83 1.22 -12.71
CA PRO A 539 -20.23 0.83 -12.72
C PRO A 539 -20.50 -0.17 -11.59
N PHE A 540 -21.55 0.08 -10.82
CA PHE A 540 -21.91 -0.86 -9.75
C PHE A 540 -22.24 -2.22 -10.35
N CYS A 541 -21.80 -3.28 -9.69
CA CYS A 541 -21.94 -4.67 -10.11
C CYS A 541 -21.07 -5.10 -11.31
N ALA A 542 -20.24 -4.23 -11.84
CA ALA A 542 -19.24 -4.61 -12.84
C ALA A 542 -18.04 -5.32 -12.20
N ALA A 543 -17.38 -6.17 -12.96
CA ALA A 543 -16.15 -6.86 -12.52
C ALA A 543 -15.00 -5.86 -12.27
N HIS A 544 -14.94 -4.78 -13.06
CA HIS A 544 -13.98 -3.68 -12.92
C HIS A 544 -14.57 -2.40 -13.52
N GLY A 545 -13.98 -1.26 -13.16
CA GLY A 545 -14.29 0.04 -13.75
C GLY A 545 -13.39 0.35 -14.95
N MET A 546 -13.59 1.54 -15.52
CA MET A 546 -12.82 2.06 -16.65
C MET A 546 -11.94 3.23 -16.20
N PRO A 547 -10.62 3.14 -16.38
CA PRO A 547 -9.74 4.27 -16.17
C PRO A 547 -9.93 5.32 -17.26
N VAL A 548 -9.74 6.58 -16.90
CA VAL A 548 -9.82 7.73 -17.79
C VAL A 548 -8.53 8.51 -17.70
N GLU A 549 -7.92 8.82 -18.84
CA GLU A 549 -6.80 9.77 -18.94
C GLU A 549 -7.10 10.83 -20.00
N ARG A 550 -6.81 12.09 -19.67
CA ARG A 550 -6.90 13.21 -20.60
C ARG A 550 -5.81 14.21 -20.28
N TYR A 551 -5.26 14.82 -21.30
CA TYR A 551 -4.20 15.81 -21.12
C TYR A 551 -4.63 17.18 -21.64
N ALA A 552 -4.31 18.24 -20.88
CA ALA A 552 -4.41 19.61 -21.29
C ALA A 552 -3.00 20.17 -21.53
N HIS A 553 -2.81 20.80 -22.68
CA HIS A 553 -1.60 21.52 -23.06
C HIS A 553 -1.93 23.00 -23.14
N MET A 554 -1.36 23.83 -22.30
CA MET A 554 -1.73 25.25 -22.29
C MET A 554 -0.53 26.17 -22.18
N ASN A 555 -0.66 27.32 -22.81
CA ASN A 555 0.27 28.43 -22.67
C ASN A 555 -0.19 29.33 -21.50
N LEU A 556 0.58 29.41 -20.43
CA LEU A 556 0.23 30.21 -19.27
C LEU A 556 0.20 31.71 -19.54
N LYS A 557 0.95 32.19 -20.54
CA LYS A 557 1.01 33.61 -20.89
C LYS A 557 -0.21 34.05 -21.71
N THR A 558 -0.65 33.24 -22.69
CA THR A 558 -1.70 33.62 -23.64
C THR A 558 -3.05 32.96 -23.35
N GLY A 559 -3.06 31.89 -22.53
CA GLY A 559 -4.25 31.09 -22.30
C GLY A 559 -4.65 30.21 -23.48
N SER A 560 -3.79 30.06 -24.49
CA SER A 560 -4.02 29.14 -25.61
C SER A 560 -3.97 27.70 -25.13
N MET A 561 -4.96 26.88 -25.56
CA MET A 561 -4.97 25.43 -25.34
C MET A 561 -4.69 24.74 -26.66
N TYR A 562 -3.72 23.81 -26.67
CA TYR A 562 -3.19 23.21 -27.88
C TYR A 562 -3.76 21.81 -28.13
N GLN A 563 -3.93 21.51 -29.42
CA GLN A 563 -4.26 20.19 -29.95
C GLN A 563 -3.05 19.60 -30.69
N LEU A 564 -3.06 18.29 -30.96
CA LEU A 564 -1.95 17.61 -31.63
C LEU A 564 -1.54 18.30 -32.95
N LYS A 565 -2.53 18.69 -33.77
CA LYS A 565 -2.29 19.38 -35.07
C LYS A 565 -1.51 20.69 -34.95
N ASP A 566 -1.61 21.41 -33.82
CA ASP A 566 -1.02 22.73 -33.63
C ASP A 566 0.50 22.67 -33.51
N LEU A 567 1.06 21.46 -33.29
CA LEU A 567 2.50 21.22 -33.27
C LEU A 567 3.13 21.21 -34.69
N PHE A 568 2.32 20.94 -35.72
CA PHE A 568 2.83 20.64 -37.06
C PHE A 568 2.59 21.76 -38.07
N LYS A 569 3.37 21.73 -39.14
CA LYS A 569 3.22 22.65 -40.30
C LYS A 569 1.83 22.45 -40.92
N PRO A 570 1.10 23.52 -41.27
CA PRO A 570 -0.17 23.39 -41.97
C PRO A 570 -0.02 22.55 -43.25
N GLY A 571 -0.95 21.58 -43.42
CA GLY A 571 -0.91 20.67 -44.56
C GLY A 571 0.10 19.54 -44.50
N SER A 572 0.85 19.40 -43.41
CA SER A 572 1.76 18.27 -43.23
C SER A 572 1.01 16.96 -43.06
N SER A 573 1.59 15.85 -43.52
CA SER A 573 1.04 14.51 -43.39
C SER A 573 1.39 13.90 -42.02
N TYR A 574 1.27 14.68 -40.92
CA TYR A 574 1.68 14.22 -39.58
C TYR A 574 0.99 12.93 -39.12
N VAL A 575 -0.29 12.77 -39.46
CA VAL A 575 -1.06 11.55 -39.12
C VAL A 575 -0.37 10.31 -39.69
N LYS A 576 -0.03 10.36 -41.01
CA LYS A 576 0.65 9.23 -41.66
C LYS A 576 2.04 8.98 -41.06
N ILE A 577 2.84 10.03 -40.91
CA ILE A 577 4.24 9.92 -40.43
C ILE A 577 4.28 9.34 -39.01
N ILE A 578 3.41 9.83 -38.10
CA ILE A 578 3.32 9.33 -36.74
C ILE A 578 2.81 7.87 -36.74
N SER A 579 1.80 7.57 -37.58
CA SER A 579 1.27 6.20 -37.70
C SER A 579 2.36 5.22 -38.14
N ASP A 580 3.13 5.59 -39.17
CA ASP A 580 4.24 4.76 -39.67
C ASP A 580 5.29 4.51 -38.55
N ARG A 581 5.69 5.57 -37.81
CA ARG A 581 6.68 5.46 -36.69
C ARG A 581 6.18 4.54 -35.58
N ILE A 582 4.91 4.66 -35.18
CA ILE A 582 4.35 3.78 -34.15
C ILE A 582 4.25 2.35 -34.68
N GLY A 583 3.84 2.16 -35.95
CA GLY A 583 3.81 0.84 -36.59
C GLY A 583 5.19 0.16 -36.60
N ASP A 584 6.25 0.92 -36.86
CA ASP A 584 7.62 0.42 -36.79
C ASP A 584 8.03 0.05 -35.35
N GLN A 585 7.65 0.85 -34.34
CA GLN A 585 7.90 0.51 -32.94
C GLN A 585 7.17 -0.78 -32.52
N ILE A 586 5.92 -0.97 -32.95
CA ILE A 586 5.14 -2.19 -32.67
C ILE A 586 5.81 -3.42 -33.28
N LYS A 587 6.29 -3.32 -34.53
CA LYS A 587 6.91 -4.44 -35.23
C LYS A 587 8.29 -4.81 -34.69
N ASN A 588 9.09 -3.83 -34.27
CA ASN A 588 10.49 -4.02 -33.98
C ASN A 588 10.81 -4.16 -32.48
N ASN A 589 9.84 -4.06 -31.60
CA ASN A 589 10.03 -4.15 -30.15
C ASN A 589 9.22 -5.30 -29.56
N GLU A 590 9.91 -6.37 -29.18
CA GLU A 590 9.32 -7.56 -28.55
C GLU A 590 8.46 -7.26 -27.30
N LYS A 591 8.78 -6.16 -26.60
CA LYS A 591 7.97 -5.72 -25.45
C LYS A 591 6.51 -5.48 -25.86
N TYR A 592 6.29 -4.85 -27.03
CA TYR A 592 4.93 -4.58 -27.50
C TYR A 592 4.21 -5.83 -27.96
N ALA A 593 4.91 -6.78 -28.55
CA ALA A 593 4.33 -8.05 -29.02
C ALA A 593 3.70 -8.87 -27.89
N SER A 594 4.10 -8.66 -26.63
CA SER A 594 3.62 -9.44 -25.49
C SER A 594 2.23 -9.03 -25.00
N TYR A 595 1.74 -7.82 -25.33
CA TYR A 595 0.47 -7.30 -24.78
C TYR A 595 -0.38 -6.50 -25.77
N LEU A 596 0.15 -6.12 -26.96
CA LEU A 596 -0.60 -5.45 -28.01
C LEU A 596 -1.27 -6.46 -28.92
N PHE A 597 -2.33 -6.02 -29.59
CA PHE A 597 -2.97 -6.70 -30.72
C PHE A 597 -2.54 -5.98 -32.01
N PRO A 598 -1.42 -6.39 -32.67
CA PRO A 598 -0.86 -5.65 -33.81
C PRO A 598 -1.86 -5.49 -34.98
N GLU A 599 -2.78 -6.42 -35.13
CA GLU A 599 -3.84 -6.41 -36.14
C GLU A 599 -4.91 -5.32 -35.90
N GLU A 600 -5.05 -4.86 -34.65
CA GLU A 600 -5.99 -3.78 -34.30
C GLU A 600 -5.37 -2.38 -34.49
N TYR A 601 -4.07 -2.30 -34.74
CA TYR A 601 -3.42 -1.03 -35.00
C TYR A 601 -3.60 -0.58 -36.45
N HIS A 602 -4.43 0.43 -36.66
CA HIS A 602 -4.73 1.02 -37.99
C HIS A 602 -4.19 2.44 -38.19
N GLY A 603 -3.22 2.85 -37.36
CA GLY A 603 -2.67 4.21 -37.34
C GLY A 603 -3.34 5.11 -36.32
N ILE A 604 -2.94 6.38 -36.28
CA ILE A 604 -3.52 7.38 -35.38
C ILE A 604 -4.62 8.20 -36.06
N LYS A 605 -5.49 8.80 -35.26
CA LYS A 605 -6.48 9.80 -35.70
C LYS A 605 -5.87 11.19 -35.71
N ALA A 606 -6.47 12.14 -36.42
CA ALA A 606 -6.00 13.53 -36.45
C ALA A 606 -6.06 14.22 -35.07
N ASP A 607 -6.99 13.79 -34.23
CA ASP A 607 -7.20 14.23 -32.85
C ASP A 607 -6.75 13.19 -31.81
N GLN A 608 -5.80 12.31 -32.20
CA GLN A 608 -5.29 11.26 -31.33
C GLN A 608 -4.84 11.83 -29.97
N PRO A 609 -5.20 11.21 -28.84
CA PRO A 609 -4.71 11.59 -27.55
C PRO A 609 -3.18 11.59 -27.47
N PHE A 610 -2.63 12.66 -26.88
CA PHE A 610 -1.18 12.86 -26.80
C PHE A 610 -0.77 13.63 -25.56
N PHE A 611 0.53 13.62 -25.26
CA PHE A 611 1.14 14.56 -24.33
C PHE A 611 2.60 14.85 -24.69
N ILE A 612 3.09 16.00 -24.22
CA ILE A 612 4.48 16.45 -24.36
C ILE A 612 5.25 16.08 -23.09
N SER A 613 6.46 15.53 -23.25
CA SER A 613 7.42 15.28 -22.19
C SER A 613 8.82 15.74 -22.62
N GLU A 614 9.80 15.66 -21.70
CA GLU A 614 11.21 15.93 -22.07
C GLU A 614 11.73 14.93 -23.12
N ALA A 615 11.19 13.71 -23.16
CA ALA A 615 11.60 12.69 -24.12
C ALA A 615 11.04 12.91 -25.55
N GLY A 616 9.98 13.73 -25.70
CA GLY A 616 9.37 13.99 -27.00
C GLY A 616 7.85 14.05 -26.98
N LEU A 617 7.26 13.78 -28.14
CA LEU A 617 5.84 13.62 -28.34
C LEU A 617 5.41 12.20 -27.95
N ASN A 618 4.44 12.11 -27.04
CA ASN A 618 3.88 10.84 -26.62
C ASN A 618 2.45 10.71 -27.17
N ILE A 619 2.20 9.63 -27.87
CA ILE A 619 0.88 9.26 -28.40
C ILE A 619 0.37 8.08 -27.59
N TYR A 620 -0.87 8.15 -27.10
CA TYR A 620 -1.45 7.05 -26.34
C TYR A 620 -2.79 6.62 -26.88
N PHE A 621 -3.15 5.38 -26.56
CA PHE A 621 -4.38 4.71 -26.93
C PHE A 621 -5.21 4.37 -25.69
N LEU A 622 -6.52 4.36 -25.85
CA LEU A 622 -7.42 4.02 -24.75
C LEU A 622 -7.38 2.49 -24.46
N PRO A 623 -7.75 2.07 -23.24
CA PRO A 623 -7.92 0.65 -22.94
C PRO A 623 -8.84 -0.03 -23.96
N TYR A 624 -8.49 -1.23 -24.40
CA TYR A 624 -9.16 -2.02 -25.45
C TYR A 624 -9.02 -1.50 -26.87
N GLU A 625 -8.39 -0.34 -27.14
CA GLU A 625 -8.26 0.19 -28.50
C GLU A 625 -7.26 -0.64 -29.35
N ILE A 626 -6.09 -0.96 -28.79
CA ILE A 626 -5.04 -1.77 -29.45
C ILE A 626 -4.41 -2.82 -28.53
N ALA A 627 -4.92 -2.98 -27.33
CA ALA A 627 -4.40 -3.91 -26.31
C ALA A 627 -5.49 -4.35 -25.36
N ALA A 628 -5.25 -5.45 -24.61
CA ALA A 628 -6.12 -5.85 -23.52
C ALA A 628 -6.19 -4.78 -22.41
N PHE A 629 -7.26 -4.80 -21.62
CA PHE A 629 -7.48 -3.88 -20.49
C PHE A 629 -6.28 -3.77 -19.54
N ALA A 630 -5.63 -4.89 -19.28
CA ALA A 630 -4.47 -4.96 -18.38
C ALA A 630 -3.26 -4.13 -18.84
N ALA A 631 -3.18 -3.76 -20.12
CA ALA A 631 -2.14 -2.89 -20.67
C ALA A 631 -2.36 -1.40 -20.34
N GLY A 632 -3.53 -1.03 -19.79
CA GLY A 632 -3.88 0.35 -19.47
C GLY A 632 -3.94 1.24 -20.71
N PHE A 633 -3.09 2.27 -20.77
CA PHE A 633 -2.98 3.21 -21.88
C PHE A 633 -1.67 2.98 -22.65
N PRO A 634 -1.65 2.13 -23.69
CA PRO A 634 -0.46 1.92 -24.51
C PRO A 634 0.07 3.25 -25.05
N THR A 635 1.32 3.55 -24.73
CA THR A 635 1.94 4.85 -25.05
C THR A 635 3.21 4.66 -25.85
N PHE A 636 3.37 5.49 -26.91
CA PHE A 636 4.51 5.49 -27.82
C PHE A 636 5.18 6.86 -27.81
N THR A 637 6.45 6.89 -27.49
CA THR A 637 7.25 8.11 -27.47
C THR A 637 7.98 8.27 -28.79
N ILE A 638 7.87 9.45 -29.42
CA ILE A 638 8.57 9.83 -30.64
C ILE A 638 9.43 11.04 -30.31
N PRO A 639 10.78 10.93 -30.38
CA PRO A 639 11.68 12.05 -30.16
C PRO A 639 11.38 13.19 -31.12
N PHE A 640 11.50 14.44 -30.68
CA PHE A 640 11.26 15.60 -31.56
C PHE A 640 12.19 15.64 -32.73
N ASP A 641 13.44 15.16 -32.59
CA ASP A 641 14.43 15.08 -33.66
C ASP A 641 13.91 14.24 -34.85
N ASP A 642 13.08 13.23 -34.61
CA ASP A 642 12.47 12.39 -35.64
C ASP A 642 11.32 13.07 -36.39
N LEU A 643 10.88 14.24 -35.92
CA LEU A 643 9.72 14.99 -36.45
C LEU A 643 10.07 16.37 -36.96
N THR A 644 11.35 16.75 -37.01
CA THR A 644 11.83 18.10 -37.37
C THR A 644 11.33 18.60 -38.73
N ASP A 645 11.20 17.71 -39.70
CA ASP A 645 10.72 18.04 -41.03
C ASP A 645 9.24 18.53 -41.07
N ILE A 646 8.45 18.08 -40.13
CA ILE A 646 7.00 18.36 -40.08
C ILE A 646 6.58 19.29 -38.93
N ILE A 647 7.43 19.46 -37.89
CA ILE A 647 7.15 20.37 -36.79
C ILE A 647 7.16 21.81 -37.27
N ASN A 648 6.17 22.59 -36.83
CA ASN A 648 6.12 24.04 -37.06
C ASN A 648 6.88 24.75 -35.94
N THR A 649 8.21 24.93 -36.13
CA THR A 649 9.08 25.60 -35.18
C THR A 649 8.73 27.07 -34.95
N ASN A 650 7.91 27.68 -35.80
CA ASN A 650 7.42 29.05 -35.65
C ASN A 650 6.04 29.11 -34.98
N SER A 651 5.43 27.97 -34.63
CA SER A 651 4.13 27.94 -33.97
C SER A 651 4.23 28.47 -32.52
N GLU A 652 3.14 29.02 -32.02
CA GLU A 652 3.04 29.43 -30.63
C GLU A 652 3.23 28.20 -29.69
N PHE A 653 2.71 27.02 -30.11
CA PHE A 653 2.86 25.79 -29.32
C PHE A 653 4.34 25.43 -29.17
N TRP A 654 5.11 25.32 -30.27
CA TRP A 654 6.52 24.97 -30.20
C TRP A 654 7.31 25.98 -29.36
N ASN A 655 7.10 27.27 -29.58
CA ASN A 655 7.81 28.34 -28.85
C ASN A 655 7.44 28.43 -27.38
N SER A 656 6.33 27.80 -26.96
CA SER A 656 5.90 27.81 -25.56
C SER A 656 6.79 26.96 -24.65
N PHE A 657 7.61 26.05 -25.20
CA PHE A 657 8.52 25.17 -24.41
C PHE A 657 9.94 25.03 -24.99
N HIS A 658 10.23 25.62 -26.16
CA HIS A 658 11.59 25.68 -26.78
C HIS A 658 12.21 27.08 -26.83
#